data_0bf11fac08558b2a23f266df74c3fbf4
#
_entry.id   0bf11fac08558b2a23f266df74c3fbf4
#
_cell.length_a   1.000
_cell.length_b   1.000
_cell.length_c   1.000
_cell.angle_alpha   90.00
_cell.angle_beta   90.00
_cell.angle_gamma   90.00
#
_symmetry.space_group_name_H-M   'P 1'
#
loop_
_entity.id
_entity.type
_entity.pdbx_description
1 polymer ?
#
loop_
_entity_poly.entity_id
_entity_poly.type
_entity_poly.pdbx_seq_one_letter_code
_entity_poly.pdbx_strand_id
1 'polypeptide(L)'
;MEKCYGTIDDIMKDIKAGKKERYNELVSRMETAVETCADTSAARTELLETLVEAIAAVSIEIYEKYRLLCDLYKQLLRTALASGDSNERLGTIILKGCSMGILLKEKYEQVGIAMTENSEEVQAKKCQEVLPTELCGSKSEIDLKLVMKSARSATLEIADGGIYRTTEPYFVRVNGEVVMETATVITTLFDLMPETEYTVAVEKKDGTKVAENSFVTEYEFVTLDVKAFGAKGDGIADDTKFIQAAILACPKDGRVLIPSGIYRITSIFLKSNLRLELAEGAELLAETDRSLYPKFPSMIESYDERNEYNLGTWEGNPLPMFSGTITGIEVENVLIYGKGTINGNASKENWWKNPKVMVGAFRPRLFFINHCKNVTLQGVKFCNSPSWTLHPYFSDDLKFYGLTIENPSDSPNTDGLDPESCKNVEIAGVRFSLGDDCIAVKSGKIYMGRKHKTPSENIHIRQCLMENGHGAVTIGSEMAGGVKNLVVEECLFSHTDRGLRIKTRRGRGKDAILDRIIFRKIRMDHVMTPFVANCFYFCDPDGKTEYVQTREAMPVDEGTPCVKRLEFVDIEAKNCHVAAAYFDGLPEQKIEEIVMKNVSVTYANNPKCDVPAMSSGVEACSRRGIFASNIGKLTLQNVSICGQDGEAIELHEVDELIH
;
A
#
# COMPACT_ATOMS: atom_id res chain seq x y z
N MET A 1 44.40 -14.27 -22.86
CA MET A 1 43.15 -15.07 -22.81
C MET A 1 43.37 -16.47 -22.24
N GLU A 2 44.19 -17.35 -22.82
CA GLU A 2 44.37 -18.72 -22.30
C GLU A 2 44.76 -18.83 -20.82
N LYS A 3 45.59 -17.94 -20.30
CA LYS A 3 45.97 -17.91 -18.86
C LYS A 3 44.81 -17.55 -17.93
N CYS A 4 43.84 -16.82 -18.42
CA CYS A 4 42.68 -16.32 -17.65
C CYS A 4 41.58 -17.38 -17.55
N TYR A 5 41.33 -18.09 -18.62
CA TYR A 5 40.44 -19.22 -18.57
C TYR A 5 40.92 -20.29 -17.60
N GLY A 6 42.25 -20.53 -17.50
CA GLY A 6 42.81 -21.46 -16.51
C GLY A 6 42.50 -21.08 -15.06
N THR A 7 42.60 -19.80 -14.72
CA THR A 7 42.32 -19.29 -13.35
C THR A 7 40.83 -19.38 -13.01
N ILE A 8 39.98 -19.12 -13.99
CA ILE A 8 38.51 -19.22 -13.83
C ILE A 8 38.08 -20.67 -13.72
N ASP A 9 38.63 -21.53 -14.55
CA ASP A 9 38.38 -22.98 -14.49
C ASP A 9 38.78 -23.57 -13.14
N ASP A 10 39.90 -23.09 -12.53
CA ASP A 10 40.31 -23.50 -11.20
C ASP A 10 39.35 -22.98 -10.10
N ILE A 11 38.87 -21.74 -10.19
CA ILE A 11 37.85 -21.19 -9.28
C ILE A 11 36.56 -22.00 -9.43
N MET A 12 36.13 -22.29 -10.66
CA MET A 12 34.96 -23.08 -10.94
C MET A 12 35.05 -24.53 -10.44
N LYS A 13 36.28 -25.09 -10.48
CA LYS A 13 36.55 -26.43 -9.96
C LYS A 13 36.45 -26.48 -8.44
N ASP A 14 36.91 -25.45 -7.76
CA ASP A 14 36.82 -25.28 -6.30
C ASP A 14 35.34 -25.11 -5.88
N ILE A 15 34.56 -24.31 -6.62
CA ILE A 15 33.12 -24.15 -6.41
C ILE A 15 32.39 -25.48 -6.61
N LYS A 16 32.65 -26.20 -7.71
CA LYS A 16 32.03 -27.51 -8.01
C LYS A 16 32.42 -28.60 -7.02
N ALA A 17 33.62 -28.53 -6.44
CA ALA A 17 34.12 -29.47 -5.44
C ALA A 17 33.58 -29.21 -4.04
N GLY A 18 32.76 -28.16 -3.83
CA GLY A 18 32.17 -27.81 -2.53
C GLY A 18 33.23 -27.43 -1.49
N LYS A 19 34.40 -26.93 -1.92
CA LYS A 19 35.42 -26.47 -0.99
C LYS A 19 34.88 -25.23 -0.25
N LYS A 20 34.80 -25.32 1.07
CA LYS A 20 34.40 -24.24 1.97
C LYS A 20 35.54 -23.22 2.13
N GLU A 21 35.91 -22.54 1.05
CA GLU A 21 36.68 -21.32 1.17
C GLU A 21 35.82 -20.21 1.75
N ARG A 22 36.45 -19.33 2.54
CA ARG A 22 35.69 -18.18 3.05
C ARG A 22 35.18 -17.36 1.85
N TYR A 23 33.92 -17.02 1.86
CA TYR A 23 33.23 -16.28 0.81
C TYR A 23 34.03 -15.09 0.28
N ASN A 24 34.60 -14.26 1.18
CA ASN A 24 35.40 -13.08 0.82
C ASN A 24 36.68 -13.44 0.03
N GLU A 25 37.23 -14.61 0.25
CA GLU A 25 38.42 -15.10 -0.46
C GLU A 25 38.09 -15.53 -1.89
N LEU A 26 36.92 -16.14 -2.07
CA LEU A 26 36.41 -16.53 -3.39
C LEU A 26 36.05 -15.30 -4.24
N VAL A 27 35.38 -14.31 -3.66
CA VAL A 27 35.04 -13.04 -4.32
C VAL A 27 36.31 -12.28 -4.70
N SER A 28 37.29 -12.17 -3.79
CA SER A 28 38.55 -11.48 -4.07
C SER A 28 39.35 -12.17 -5.19
N ARG A 29 39.35 -13.48 -5.24
CA ARG A 29 39.98 -14.24 -6.35
C ARG A 29 39.25 -13.99 -7.67
N MET A 30 37.95 -13.90 -7.66
CA MET A 30 37.16 -13.61 -8.86
C MET A 30 37.35 -12.17 -9.34
N GLU A 31 37.33 -11.21 -8.44
CA GLU A 31 37.65 -9.79 -8.75
C GLU A 31 39.02 -9.66 -9.38
N THR A 32 40.04 -10.24 -8.77
CA THR A 32 41.40 -10.25 -9.30
C THR A 32 41.49 -10.92 -10.67
N ALA A 33 40.75 -12.03 -10.89
CA ALA A 33 40.75 -12.70 -12.19
C ALA A 33 40.09 -11.83 -13.28
N VAL A 34 38.98 -11.15 -12.97
CA VAL A 34 38.30 -10.25 -13.92
C VAL A 34 39.15 -9.02 -14.22
N GLU A 35 39.80 -8.42 -13.22
CA GLU A 35 40.65 -7.24 -13.40
C GLU A 35 41.94 -7.54 -14.19
N THR A 36 42.53 -8.71 -13.97
CA THR A 36 43.80 -9.09 -14.59
C THR A 36 43.65 -9.71 -15.98
N CYS A 37 42.45 -10.17 -16.32
CA CYS A 37 42.27 -11.04 -17.48
C CYS A 37 41.58 -10.38 -18.68
N ALA A 38 41.03 -9.19 -18.60
CA ALA A 38 40.28 -8.59 -19.69
C ALA A 38 40.88 -7.23 -20.14
N ASP A 39 41.34 -7.19 -21.37
CA ASP A 39 41.93 -5.98 -21.96
C ASP A 39 40.90 -4.93 -22.40
N THR A 40 39.62 -5.33 -22.49
CA THR A 40 38.50 -4.45 -22.86
C THR A 40 37.30 -4.64 -21.93
N SER A 41 36.47 -3.61 -21.79
CA SER A 41 35.25 -3.68 -20.97
C SER A 41 34.23 -4.70 -21.50
N ALA A 42 34.16 -4.90 -22.81
CA ALA A 42 33.31 -5.91 -23.44
C ALA A 42 33.72 -7.34 -23.07
N ALA A 43 35.04 -7.62 -23.07
CA ALA A 43 35.59 -8.92 -22.65
C ALA A 43 35.34 -9.19 -21.15
N ARG A 44 35.39 -8.15 -20.32
CA ARG A 44 35.07 -8.24 -18.88
C ARG A 44 33.59 -8.58 -18.68
N THR A 45 32.68 -7.97 -19.45
CA THR A 45 31.26 -8.23 -19.37
C THR A 45 30.94 -9.69 -19.73
N GLU A 46 31.51 -10.19 -20.84
CA GLU A 46 31.32 -11.59 -21.28
C GLU A 46 31.84 -12.60 -20.25
N LEU A 47 32.97 -12.29 -19.62
CA LEU A 47 33.57 -13.11 -18.57
C LEU A 47 32.70 -13.17 -17.31
N LEU A 48 32.17 -12.03 -16.88
CA LEU A 48 31.27 -11.94 -15.74
C LEU A 48 29.93 -12.66 -16.00
N GLU A 49 29.38 -12.58 -17.22
CA GLU A 49 28.18 -13.32 -17.61
C GLU A 49 28.41 -14.84 -17.51
N THR A 50 29.57 -15.32 -18.02
CA THR A 50 29.94 -16.74 -17.94
C THR A 50 30.07 -17.22 -16.50
N LEU A 51 30.66 -16.43 -15.60
CA LEU A 51 30.79 -16.74 -14.17
C LEU A 51 29.43 -16.77 -13.47
N VAL A 52 28.55 -15.83 -13.76
CA VAL A 52 27.18 -15.81 -13.23
C VAL A 52 26.42 -17.07 -13.62
N GLU A 53 26.49 -17.47 -14.90
CA GLU A 53 25.83 -18.69 -15.39
C GLU A 53 26.37 -19.95 -14.73
N ALA A 54 27.69 -20.02 -14.60
CA ALA A 54 28.35 -21.16 -14.00
C ALA A 54 27.99 -21.32 -12.51
N ILE A 55 27.97 -20.23 -11.74
CA ILE A 55 27.57 -20.25 -10.31
C ILE A 55 26.10 -20.55 -10.16
N ALA A 56 25.24 -20.02 -11.05
CA ALA A 56 23.80 -20.32 -11.03
C ALA A 56 23.51 -21.81 -11.23
N ALA A 57 24.36 -22.53 -11.97
CA ALA A 57 24.22 -23.95 -12.26
C ALA A 57 24.72 -24.90 -11.14
N VAL A 58 25.47 -24.40 -10.14
CA VAL A 58 26.08 -25.25 -9.11
C VAL A 58 25.18 -25.36 -7.89
N SER A 59 25.12 -26.56 -7.29
CA SER A 59 24.42 -26.82 -6.02
C SER A 59 25.30 -26.42 -4.83
N ILE A 60 25.17 -25.17 -4.39
CA ILE A 60 25.78 -24.61 -3.18
C ILE A 60 24.64 -24.32 -2.19
N GLU A 61 24.92 -24.18 -0.91
CA GLU A 61 23.92 -23.70 0.06
C GLU A 61 23.30 -22.38 -0.44
N ILE A 62 21.97 -22.31 -0.45
CA ILE A 62 21.18 -21.27 -1.14
C ILE A 62 21.64 -19.85 -0.78
N TYR A 63 22.06 -19.65 0.46
CA TYR A 63 22.48 -18.33 0.97
C TYR A 63 23.84 -17.88 0.42
N GLU A 64 24.86 -18.75 0.42
CA GLU A 64 26.19 -18.43 -0.12
C GLU A 64 26.13 -18.18 -1.63
N LYS A 65 25.35 -19.01 -2.33
CA LYS A 65 25.07 -18.81 -3.77
C LYS A 65 24.45 -17.46 -4.06
N TYR A 66 23.44 -17.06 -3.29
CA TYR A 66 22.73 -15.81 -3.46
C TYR A 66 23.65 -14.60 -3.28
N ARG A 67 24.47 -14.61 -2.23
CA ARG A 67 25.40 -13.53 -1.90
C ARG A 67 26.49 -13.34 -2.97
N LEU A 68 27.06 -14.44 -3.45
CA LEU A 68 28.05 -14.46 -4.52
C LEU A 68 27.46 -13.92 -5.85
N LEU A 69 26.24 -14.32 -6.16
CA LEU A 69 25.54 -13.82 -7.34
C LEU A 69 25.22 -12.33 -7.26
N CYS A 70 24.86 -11.80 -6.10
CA CYS A 70 24.63 -10.36 -5.92
C CYS A 70 25.87 -9.52 -6.22
N ASP A 71 27.04 -9.92 -5.73
CA ASP A 71 28.28 -9.16 -5.93
C ASP A 71 28.75 -9.22 -7.38
N LEU A 72 28.66 -10.37 -8.02
CA LEU A 72 28.97 -10.53 -9.45
C LEU A 72 28.03 -9.71 -10.34
N TYR A 73 26.75 -9.68 -10.02
CA TYR A 73 25.79 -8.88 -10.76
C TYR A 73 26.06 -7.38 -10.68
N LYS A 74 26.51 -6.89 -9.53
CA LYS A 74 26.92 -5.49 -9.38
C LYS A 74 28.11 -5.15 -10.27
N GLN A 75 29.11 -6.03 -10.30
CA GLN A 75 30.27 -5.84 -11.16
C GLN A 75 29.87 -5.90 -12.64
N LEU A 76 29.01 -6.85 -13.01
CA LEU A 76 28.49 -6.99 -14.37
C LEU A 76 27.77 -5.72 -14.82
N LEU A 77 26.85 -5.18 -14.01
CA LEU A 77 26.13 -3.95 -14.30
C LEU A 77 27.04 -2.73 -14.41
N ARG A 78 28.01 -2.58 -13.48
CA ARG A 78 28.98 -1.48 -13.52
C ARG A 78 29.84 -1.54 -14.79
N THR A 79 30.26 -2.73 -15.16
CA THR A 79 31.11 -2.93 -16.35
C THR A 79 30.32 -2.70 -17.63
N ALA A 80 29.11 -3.20 -17.74
CA ALA A 80 28.22 -3.01 -18.88
C ALA A 80 27.83 -1.53 -19.08
N LEU A 81 27.54 -0.81 -17.98
CA LEU A 81 27.28 0.64 -18.02
C LEU A 81 28.53 1.43 -18.45
N ALA A 82 29.71 1.05 -17.97
CA ALA A 82 30.97 1.71 -18.34
C ALA A 82 31.42 1.43 -19.78
N SER A 83 30.99 0.30 -20.35
CA SER A 83 31.30 -0.08 -21.74
C SER A 83 30.39 0.57 -22.77
N GLY A 84 29.29 1.19 -22.36
CA GLY A 84 28.28 1.71 -23.29
C GLY A 84 27.55 0.61 -24.05
N ASP A 85 27.34 -0.54 -23.41
CA ASP A 85 26.59 -1.66 -24.01
C ASP A 85 25.20 -1.24 -24.46
N SER A 86 24.67 -1.92 -25.47
CA SER A 86 23.34 -1.60 -26.00
C SER A 86 22.26 -1.75 -24.92
N ASN A 87 21.23 -0.92 -24.99
CA ASN A 87 20.10 -0.96 -24.05
C ASN A 87 19.44 -2.35 -23.98
N GLU A 88 19.47 -3.10 -25.08
CA GLU A 88 18.93 -4.47 -25.14
C GLU A 88 19.77 -5.44 -24.30
N ARG A 89 21.10 -5.32 -24.34
CA ARG A 89 22.01 -6.14 -23.53
C ARG A 89 21.91 -5.79 -22.05
N LEU A 90 21.86 -4.50 -21.71
CA LEU A 90 21.61 -4.02 -20.34
C LEU A 90 20.28 -4.54 -19.82
N GLY A 91 19.22 -4.48 -20.64
CA GLY A 91 17.90 -5.02 -20.30
C GLY A 91 17.95 -6.53 -20.00
N THR A 92 18.71 -7.28 -20.77
CA THR A 92 18.87 -8.74 -20.58
C THR A 92 19.61 -9.06 -19.28
N ILE A 93 20.70 -8.34 -18.97
CA ILE A 93 21.46 -8.50 -17.73
C ILE A 93 20.56 -8.21 -16.52
N ILE A 94 19.80 -7.13 -16.55
CA ILE A 94 18.89 -6.72 -15.48
C ILE A 94 17.79 -7.75 -15.26
N LEU A 95 17.15 -8.23 -16.32
CA LEU A 95 16.12 -9.27 -16.22
C LEU A 95 16.63 -10.56 -15.60
N LYS A 96 17.85 -10.96 -15.96
CA LYS A 96 18.47 -12.14 -15.40
C LYS A 96 18.73 -11.97 -13.90
N GLY A 97 19.14 -10.76 -13.48
CA GLY A 97 19.27 -10.39 -12.08
C GLY A 97 17.94 -10.39 -11.32
N CYS A 98 16.89 -9.85 -11.91
CA CYS A 98 15.53 -9.86 -11.34
C CYS A 98 14.98 -11.28 -11.21
N SER A 99 15.12 -12.09 -12.25
CA SER A 99 14.62 -13.49 -12.24
C SER A 99 15.33 -14.38 -11.22
N MET A 100 16.54 -14.02 -10.82
CA MET A 100 17.31 -14.72 -9.79
C MET A 100 17.12 -14.11 -8.38
N GLY A 101 16.30 -13.07 -8.22
CA GLY A 101 16.09 -12.40 -6.94
C GLY A 101 17.29 -11.61 -6.41
N ILE A 102 18.25 -11.28 -7.27
CA ILE A 102 19.55 -10.72 -6.88
C ILE A 102 19.54 -9.20 -6.71
N LEU A 103 18.64 -8.47 -7.35
CA LEU A 103 18.62 -7.00 -7.35
C LEU A 103 18.01 -6.36 -6.09
N LEU A 104 17.80 -7.13 -5.03
CA LEU A 104 16.97 -6.73 -3.90
C LEU A 104 17.72 -6.14 -2.71
N LYS A 105 19.03 -6.05 -2.70
CA LYS A 105 19.71 -5.63 -1.48
C LYS A 105 21.04 -4.93 -1.65
N GLU A 106 21.11 -3.80 -2.31
CA GLU A 106 22.16 -2.84 -1.99
C GLU A 106 21.87 -1.44 -2.47
N LYS A 107 22.05 -0.52 -1.58
CA LYS A 107 22.12 0.90 -1.81
C LYS A 107 23.00 1.20 -3.02
N TYR A 108 22.47 1.94 -3.97
CA TYR A 108 23.19 2.54 -5.10
C TYR A 108 24.18 3.63 -4.63
N GLU A 109 24.76 3.48 -3.44
CA GLU A 109 25.65 4.47 -2.83
C GLU A 109 27.07 4.53 -3.42
N GLN A 110 27.41 3.74 -4.43
CA GLN A 110 28.76 3.72 -4.98
C GLN A 110 28.91 3.93 -6.49
N VAL A 111 27.95 4.53 -7.15
CA VAL A 111 28.21 5.14 -8.46
C VAL A 111 28.45 6.63 -8.23
N GLY A 112 29.67 6.94 -7.84
CA GLY A 112 30.41 8.21 -7.89
C GLY A 112 29.59 9.50 -7.90
N ILE A 113 28.99 9.91 -6.78
CA ILE A 113 28.74 11.31 -6.45
C ILE A 113 29.05 11.44 -4.96
N ALA A 114 30.11 12.15 -4.63
CA ALA A 114 30.43 12.56 -3.28
C ALA A 114 29.32 13.46 -2.75
N MET A 115 28.58 12.99 -1.76
CA MET A 115 27.71 13.83 -0.94
C MET A 115 28.50 14.35 0.24
N THR A 116 28.72 15.64 0.23
CA THR A 116 29.29 16.38 1.35
C THR A 116 28.39 16.30 2.57
N GLU A 117 28.94 15.88 3.69
CA GLU A 117 28.39 16.02 5.02
C GLU A 117 28.02 17.47 5.31
N ASN A 118 26.79 17.75 5.71
CA ASN A 118 26.41 18.67 6.79
C ASN A 118 24.90 18.99 6.72
N SER A 119 24.16 18.51 7.71
CA SER A 119 23.13 19.29 8.42
C SER A 119 22.21 18.40 9.28
N GLU A 120 22.72 17.88 10.36
CA GLU A 120 21.92 17.51 11.53
C GLU A 120 21.72 18.76 12.39
N GLU A 121 20.84 19.67 12.06
CA GLU A 121 20.43 20.73 13.03
C GLU A 121 19.19 21.54 12.68
N VAL A 122 18.27 21.11 11.84
CA VAL A 122 17.05 21.90 11.51
C VAL A 122 15.72 21.12 11.58
N GLN A 123 15.56 20.09 12.37
CA GLN A 123 14.24 19.43 12.49
C GLN A 123 13.69 19.29 13.92
N ALA A 124 14.02 20.20 14.80
CA ALA A 124 13.38 20.26 16.12
C ALA A 124 12.67 21.59 16.36
N LYS A 125 11.66 21.96 15.54
CA LYS A 125 10.67 22.98 15.90
C LYS A 125 9.55 23.01 14.85
N LYS A 126 8.42 22.36 15.13
CA LYS A 126 7.03 22.79 14.91
C LYS A 126 6.07 21.59 14.93
N CYS A 127 5.74 21.15 16.11
CA CYS A 127 4.42 20.60 16.40
C CYS A 127 3.85 21.48 17.51
N GLN A 128 3.21 22.58 17.12
CA GLN A 128 2.27 23.27 18.00
C GLN A 128 0.87 22.89 17.57
N GLU A 129 0.12 22.40 18.57
CA GLU A 129 -1.31 22.13 18.53
C GLU A 129 -2.07 23.33 17.96
N VAL A 130 -2.85 23.08 16.91
CA VAL A 130 -3.94 23.95 16.52
C VAL A 130 -5.23 23.18 16.73
N LEU A 131 -5.88 23.45 17.86
CA LEU A 131 -7.28 23.12 18.09
C LEU A 131 -8.12 24.08 17.24
N PRO A 132 -9.03 23.61 16.39
CA PRO A 132 -9.95 24.50 15.70
C PRO A 132 -11.10 24.89 16.63
N THR A 133 -11.24 26.19 16.85
CA THR A 133 -12.38 26.84 17.48
C THR A 133 -13.64 26.72 16.64
N GLU A 134 -14.75 26.64 17.29
CA GLU A 134 -16.17 26.63 16.97
C GLU A 134 -16.61 27.08 15.57
N LEU A 135 -17.40 26.22 14.94
CA LEU A 135 -18.19 26.51 13.72
C LEU A 135 -19.42 27.38 14.07
N CYS A 136 -19.30 28.67 13.83
CA CYS A 136 -20.44 29.55 13.69
C CYS A 136 -20.70 29.73 12.19
N GLY A 137 -21.95 29.49 11.76
CA GLY A 137 -22.33 29.48 10.35
C GLY A 137 -22.12 30.83 9.64
N SER A 138 -21.26 30.81 8.64
CA SER A 138 -21.24 31.75 7.53
C SER A 138 -21.18 30.91 6.24
N LYS A 139 -21.80 31.40 5.15
CA LYS A 139 -21.62 30.84 3.82
C LYS A 139 -20.12 30.73 3.57
N SER A 140 -19.56 29.53 3.63
CA SER A 140 -18.14 29.33 3.30
C SER A 140 -17.94 29.70 1.84
N GLU A 141 -17.05 30.66 1.57
CA GLU A 141 -16.51 30.84 0.23
C GLU A 141 -15.93 29.49 -0.21
N ILE A 142 -16.25 29.11 -1.47
CA ILE A 142 -15.67 27.90 -2.07
C ILE A 142 -14.17 28.17 -2.24
N ASP A 143 -13.34 27.28 -1.72
CA ASP A 143 -11.89 27.40 -1.82
C ASP A 143 -11.34 26.34 -2.80
N LEU A 144 -10.31 26.70 -3.56
CA LEU A 144 -9.59 25.81 -4.46
C LEU A 144 -8.17 25.63 -3.94
N LYS A 145 -7.91 24.50 -3.29
CA LYS A 145 -6.62 24.21 -2.68
C LYS A 145 -5.75 23.36 -3.59
N LEU A 146 -4.49 23.71 -3.70
CA LEU A 146 -3.47 22.86 -4.31
C LEU A 146 -3.02 21.81 -3.29
N VAL A 147 -3.38 20.55 -3.51
CA VAL A 147 -2.99 19.41 -2.64
C VAL A 147 -1.59 18.93 -2.98
N MET A 148 -1.32 18.77 -4.27
CA MET A 148 -0.04 18.29 -4.77
C MET A 148 0.21 18.82 -6.18
N LYS A 149 1.49 19.02 -6.52
CA LYS A 149 1.93 19.26 -7.90
C LYS A 149 3.16 18.44 -8.23
N SER A 150 3.35 18.20 -9.51
CA SER A 150 4.56 17.62 -10.10
C SER A 150 4.97 18.39 -11.35
N ALA A 151 5.86 17.84 -12.15
CA ALA A 151 6.19 18.44 -13.44
C ALA A 151 5.04 18.38 -14.47
N ARG A 152 4.15 17.38 -14.34
CA ARG A 152 3.12 17.06 -15.35
C ARG A 152 1.70 16.94 -14.81
N SER A 153 1.50 17.11 -13.52
CA SER A 153 0.19 16.94 -12.90
C SER A 153 0.00 17.86 -11.71
N ALA A 154 -1.26 18.16 -11.37
CA ALA A 154 -1.64 18.85 -10.15
C ALA A 154 -2.94 18.26 -9.60
N THR A 155 -2.95 17.89 -8.33
CA THR A 155 -4.16 17.52 -7.61
C THR A 155 -4.69 18.69 -6.83
N LEU A 156 -5.97 18.98 -7.02
CA LEU A 156 -6.69 20.08 -6.43
C LEU A 156 -7.82 19.57 -5.54
N GLU A 157 -8.18 20.35 -4.54
CA GLU A 157 -9.37 20.15 -3.72
C GLU A 157 -10.32 21.31 -3.88
N ILE A 158 -11.53 21.03 -4.32
CA ILE A 158 -12.65 21.98 -4.40
C ILE A 158 -13.40 21.92 -3.08
N ALA A 159 -13.05 22.81 -2.15
CA ALA A 159 -13.61 22.82 -0.80
C ALA A 159 -14.97 23.57 -0.78
N ASP A 160 -16.01 22.93 -1.31
CA ASP A 160 -17.37 23.46 -1.37
C ASP A 160 -18.31 22.90 -0.29
N GLY A 161 -17.75 22.13 0.67
CA GLY A 161 -18.50 21.44 1.73
C GLY A 161 -19.06 20.09 1.31
N GLY A 162 -18.79 19.63 0.11
CA GLY A 162 -19.13 18.29 -0.36
C GLY A 162 -18.33 17.19 0.31
N ILE A 163 -18.86 15.96 0.25
CA ILE A 163 -18.22 14.74 0.76
C ILE A 163 -17.98 13.82 -0.42
N TYR A 164 -16.72 13.59 -0.78
CA TYR A 164 -16.27 12.90 -1.99
C TYR A 164 -16.80 13.57 -3.28
N ARG A 165 -18.09 13.83 -3.36
CA ARG A 165 -18.71 14.59 -4.46
C ARG A 165 -18.86 16.04 -4.07
N THR A 166 -18.62 16.93 -5.02
CA THR A 166 -18.93 18.33 -4.89
C THR A 166 -20.45 18.56 -4.75
N THR A 167 -20.86 19.66 -4.15
CA THR A 167 -22.27 20.00 -3.95
C THR A 167 -23.04 20.19 -5.27
N GLU A 168 -22.33 20.60 -6.32
CA GLU A 168 -22.80 20.68 -7.71
C GLU A 168 -21.64 20.39 -8.66
N PRO A 169 -21.85 19.97 -9.92
CA PRO A 169 -20.79 19.84 -10.91
C PRO A 169 -20.19 21.20 -11.29
N TYR A 170 -18.85 21.23 -11.44
CA TYR A 170 -18.10 22.41 -11.82
C TYR A 170 -17.32 22.21 -13.13
N PHE A 171 -17.17 23.29 -13.92
CA PHE A 171 -16.17 23.35 -14.96
C PHE A 171 -14.83 23.79 -14.38
N VAL A 172 -13.76 23.10 -14.75
CA VAL A 172 -12.39 23.46 -14.41
C VAL A 172 -11.76 24.13 -15.64
N ARG A 173 -11.32 25.38 -15.45
CA ARG A 173 -10.56 26.12 -16.47
C ARG A 173 -9.09 26.16 -16.12
N VAL A 174 -8.26 25.97 -17.13
CA VAL A 174 -6.81 26.14 -17.02
C VAL A 174 -6.39 27.23 -18.02
N ASN A 175 -5.77 28.28 -17.53
CA ASN A 175 -5.37 29.45 -18.34
C ASN A 175 -6.51 30.01 -19.22
N GLY A 176 -7.75 29.99 -18.71
CA GLY A 176 -8.93 30.50 -19.38
C GLY A 176 -9.69 29.51 -20.26
N GLU A 177 -9.15 28.30 -20.52
CA GLU A 177 -9.81 27.27 -21.32
C GLU A 177 -10.45 26.18 -20.42
N VAL A 178 -11.68 25.76 -20.76
CA VAL A 178 -12.34 24.63 -20.05
C VAL A 178 -11.66 23.34 -20.45
N VAL A 179 -11.05 22.68 -19.47
CA VAL A 179 -10.34 21.41 -19.69
C VAL A 179 -11.13 20.18 -19.24
N MET A 180 -12.04 20.34 -18.28
CA MET A 180 -12.89 19.24 -17.80
C MET A 180 -14.12 19.76 -17.04
N GLU A 181 -15.15 18.89 -16.92
CA GLU A 181 -16.20 18.99 -15.92
C GLU A 181 -15.88 17.99 -14.80
N THR A 182 -16.04 18.40 -13.56
CA THR A 182 -15.83 17.53 -12.39
C THR A 182 -17.00 17.60 -11.42
N ALA A 183 -17.26 16.48 -10.75
CA ALA A 183 -18.22 16.38 -9.64
C ALA A 183 -17.56 15.71 -8.42
N THR A 184 -16.22 15.73 -8.34
CA THR A 184 -15.45 15.21 -7.21
C THR A 184 -14.67 16.32 -6.53
N VAL A 185 -14.64 16.28 -5.20
CA VAL A 185 -13.91 17.25 -4.37
C VAL A 185 -12.41 17.21 -4.67
N ILE A 186 -11.84 16.02 -4.75
CA ILE A 186 -10.45 15.85 -5.20
C ILE A 186 -10.43 15.59 -6.69
N THR A 187 -9.74 16.46 -7.41
CA THR A 187 -9.63 16.38 -8.87
C THR A 187 -8.18 16.58 -9.31
N THR A 188 -7.75 15.91 -10.37
CA THR A 188 -6.36 15.97 -10.83
C THR A 188 -6.28 16.41 -12.28
N LEU A 189 -5.42 17.38 -12.54
CA LEU A 189 -5.01 17.80 -13.88
C LEU A 189 -3.77 17.01 -14.28
N PHE A 190 -3.75 16.51 -15.50
CA PHE A 190 -2.64 15.79 -16.13
C PHE A 190 -2.19 16.52 -17.39
N ASP A 191 -1.13 16.03 -18.01
CA ASP A 191 -0.60 16.54 -19.28
C ASP A 191 -0.12 18.00 -19.21
N LEU A 192 0.26 18.47 -18.01
CA LEU A 192 0.83 19.78 -17.81
C LEU A 192 2.27 19.84 -18.36
N MET A 193 2.73 21.05 -18.71
CA MET A 193 4.12 21.30 -19.12
C MET A 193 4.99 21.61 -17.90
N PRO A 194 6.24 21.12 -17.84
CA PRO A 194 7.18 21.46 -16.77
C PRO A 194 7.49 22.96 -16.72
N GLU A 195 7.86 23.44 -15.52
CA GLU A 195 8.27 24.83 -15.25
C GLU A 195 7.30 25.89 -15.82
N THR A 196 6.03 25.57 -15.87
CA THR A 196 4.99 26.40 -16.47
C THR A 196 4.01 26.89 -15.41
N GLU A 197 3.69 28.17 -15.47
CA GLU A 197 2.68 28.78 -14.61
C GLU A 197 1.28 28.47 -15.13
N TYR A 198 0.43 28.00 -14.22
CA TYR A 198 -0.97 27.70 -14.49
C TYR A 198 -1.88 28.44 -13.53
N THR A 199 -2.89 29.09 -14.08
CA THR A 199 -4.04 29.60 -13.33
C THR A 199 -5.22 28.68 -13.54
N VAL A 200 -5.73 28.11 -12.46
CA VAL A 200 -6.86 27.19 -12.47
C VAL A 200 -8.05 27.85 -11.80
N ALA A 201 -9.15 27.97 -12.52
CA ALA A 201 -10.41 28.49 -12.01
C ALA A 201 -11.48 27.40 -12.01
N VAL A 202 -12.37 27.45 -11.03
CA VAL A 202 -13.56 26.61 -10.93
C VAL A 202 -14.79 27.45 -11.16
N GLU A 203 -15.65 27.03 -12.08
CA GLU A 203 -16.85 27.75 -12.50
C GLU A 203 -18.09 26.88 -12.38
N LYS A 204 -19.21 27.51 -12.04
CA LYS A 204 -20.54 26.90 -12.13
C LYS A 204 -20.98 26.78 -13.59
N LYS A 205 -22.04 26.01 -13.84
CA LYS A 205 -22.62 25.84 -15.19
C LYS A 205 -23.12 27.12 -15.82
N ASP A 206 -23.44 28.14 -15.04
CA ASP A 206 -23.85 29.46 -15.54
C ASP A 206 -22.67 30.39 -15.89
N GLY A 207 -21.42 29.91 -15.73
CA GLY A 207 -20.20 30.69 -16.00
C GLY A 207 -19.71 31.50 -14.80
N THR A 208 -20.34 31.39 -13.62
CA THR A 208 -19.89 32.10 -12.43
C THR A 208 -18.60 31.46 -11.89
N LYS A 209 -17.50 32.21 -11.88
CA LYS A 209 -16.24 31.78 -11.22
C LYS A 209 -16.44 31.78 -9.71
N VAL A 210 -16.15 30.67 -9.07
CA VAL A 210 -16.34 30.48 -7.63
C VAL A 210 -15.03 30.37 -6.83
N ALA A 211 -13.94 29.92 -7.48
CA ALA A 211 -12.63 29.83 -6.85
C ALA A 211 -11.53 29.85 -7.92
N GLU A 212 -10.32 30.23 -7.51
CA GLU A 212 -9.15 30.27 -8.39
C GLU A 212 -7.87 30.00 -7.57
N ASN A 213 -6.92 29.31 -8.18
CA ASN A 213 -5.59 29.09 -7.63
C ASN A 213 -4.55 29.13 -8.75
N SER A 214 -3.32 29.52 -8.43
CA SER A 214 -2.21 29.53 -9.41
C SER A 214 -1.00 28.80 -8.83
N PHE A 215 -0.29 28.09 -9.69
CA PHE A 215 0.92 27.39 -9.32
C PHE A 215 1.88 27.27 -10.50
N VAL A 216 3.14 26.99 -10.22
CA VAL A 216 4.16 26.64 -11.22
C VAL A 216 4.47 25.17 -11.08
N THR A 217 4.44 24.42 -12.18
CA THR A 217 4.84 23.00 -12.23
C THR A 217 6.32 22.83 -11.95
N GLU A 218 6.71 21.62 -11.55
CA GLU A 218 8.09 21.29 -11.24
C GLU A 218 8.95 21.13 -12.51
N TYR A 219 10.26 21.14 -12.32
CA TYR A 219 11.25 20.85 -13.36
C TYR A 219 11.19 19.38 -13.79
N GLU A 220 11.41 19.12 -15.09
CA GLU A 220 11.64 17.81 -15.68
C GLU A 220 12.83 17.86 -16.64
N PHE A 221 13.81 16.98 -16.42
CA PHE A 221 15.02 16.94 -17.24
C PHE A 221 14.81 16.28 -18.60
N VAL A 222 14.19 15.08 -18.61
CA VAL A 222 14.01 14.27 -19.82
C VAL A 222 12.83 13.31 -19.67
N THR A 223 12.17 13.00 -20.79
CA THR A 223 11.21 11.90 -20.89
C THR A 223 11.81 10.71 -21.59
N LEU A 224 11.75 9.54 -20.96
CA LEU A 224 12.12 8.25 -21.55
C LEU A 224 10.85 7.48 -21.90
N ASP A 225 10.54 7.39 -23.20
CA ASP A 225 9.41 6.60 -23.70
C ASP A 225 9.81 5.13 -23.76
N VAL A 226 9.06 4.23 -23.11
CA VAL A 226 9.36 2.79 -23.07
C VAL A 226 9.38 2.15 -24.46
N LYS A 227 8.65 2.71 -25.45
CA LYS A 227 8.71 2.24 -26.84
C LYS A 227 10.07 2.48 -27.49
N ALA A 228 10.77 3.55 -27.09
CA ALA A 228 12.14 3.80 -27.54
C ALA A 228 13.14 2.75 -27.01
N PHE A 229 12.79 2.07 -25.92
CA PHE A 229 13.55 0.95 -25.35
C PHE A 229 13.18 -0.40 -25.97
N GLY A 230 12.15 -0.45 -26.81
CA GLY A 230 11.71 -1.63 -27.51
C GLY A 230 10.39 -2.25 -27.02
N ALA A 231 9.74 -1.64 -26.04
CA ALA A 231 8.41 -2.07 -25.59
C ALA A 231 7.39 -1.92 -26.72
N LYS A 232 6.54 -2.93 -26.92
CA LYS A 232 5.59 -2.96 -28.01
C LYS A 232 4.21 -2.44 -27.63
N GLY A 233 3.73 -2.79 -26.45
CA GLY A 233 2.40 -2.43 -25.98
C GLY A 233 1.29 -3.03 -26.85
N ASP A 234 1.51 -4.24 -27.37
CA ASP A 234 0.59 -4.94 -28.28
C ASP A 234 -0.29 -6.00 -27.58
N GLY A 235 -0.15 -6.16 -26.26
CA GLY A 235 -0.85 -7.15 -25.45
C GLY A 235 -0.37 -8.59 -25.63
N ILE A 236 0.68 -8.81 -26.42
CA ILE A 236 1.19 -10.14 -26.77
C ILE A 236 2.64 -10.33 -26.32
N ALA A 237 3.50 -9.38 -26.66
CA ALA A 237 4.92 -9.42 -26.31
C ALA A 237 5.12 -9.20 -24.79
N ASP A 238 6.13 -9.87 -24.21
CA ASP A 238 6.61 -9.54 -22.88
C ASP A 238 7.43 -8.24 -22.93
N ASP A 239 6.87 -7.18 -22.36
CA ASP A 239 7.46 -5.84 -22.34
C ASP A 239 8.23 -5.55 -21.04
N THR A 240 8.30 -6.50 -20.10
CA THR A 240 8.91 -6.34 -18.77
C THR A 240 10.31 -5.74 -18.84
N LYS A 241 11.18 -6.33 -19.67
CA LYS A 241 12.60 -5.92 -19.75
C LYS A 241 12.77 -4.52 -20.31
N PHE A 242 11.94 -4.11 -21.24
CA PHE A 242 12.04 -2.80 -21.88
C PHE A 242 11.58 -1.68 -20.95
N ILE A 243 10.49 -1.91 -20.21
CA ILE A 243 10.00 -0.99 -19.16
C ILE A 243 11.03 -0.91 -18.03
N GLN A 244 11.56 -2.05 -17.60
CA GLN A 244 12.58 -2.09 -16.54
C GLN A 244 13.86 -1.37 -16.96
N ALA A 245 14.28 -1.52 -18.21
CA ALA A 245 15.45 -0.82 -18.74
C ALA A 245 15.24 0.71 -18.76
N ALA A 246 14.06 1.18 -19.19
CA ALA A 246 13.71 2.59 -19.15
C ALA A 246 13.72 3.14 -17.71
N ILE A 247 13.16 2.41 -16.75
CA ILE A 247 13.16 2.79 -15.33
C ILE A 247 14.61 2.93 -14.82
N LEU A 248 15.47 1.95 -15.08
CA LEU A 248 16.84 1.97 -14.59
C LEU A 248 17.70 3.04 -15.26
N ALA A 249 17.46 3.31 -16.53
CA ALA A 249 18.17 4.36 -17.27
C ALA A 249 17.70 5.77 -16.92
N CYS A 250 16.50 5.93 -16.35
CA CYS A 250 15.92 7.24 -16.08
C CYS A 250 16.76 8.00 -15.03
N PRO A 251 17.28 9.19 -15.33
CA PRO A 251 18.03 9.96 -14.36
C PRO A 251 17.11 10.59 -13.30
N LYS A 252 17.68 11.10 -12.23
CA LYS A 252 16.96 11.97 -11.29
C LYS A 252 16.32 13.12 -12.08
N ASP A 253 15.11 13.49 -11.67
CA ASP A 253 14.29 14.51 -12.33
C ASP A 253 13.85 14.17 -13.77
N GLY A 254 14.13 12.96 -14.26
CA GLY A 254 13.54 12.42 -15.48
C GLY A 254 12.18 11.79 -15.24
N ARG A 255 11.49 11.49 -16.35
CA ARG A 255 10.22 10.77 -16.40
C ARG A 255 10.33 9.54 -17.28
N VAL A 256 9.79 8.41 -16.84
CA VAL A 256 9.49 7.27 -17.69
C VAL A 256 8.04 7.37 -18.14
N LEU A 257 7.81 7.39 -19.42
CA LEU A 257 6.48 7.44 -20.03
C LEU A 257 6.11 6.08 -20.58
N ILE A 258 4.96 5.55 -20.13
CA ILE A 258 4.29 4.40 -20.72
C ILE A 258 3.11 4.94 -21.55
N PRO A 259 3.26 5.07 -22.89
CA PRO A 259 2.21 5.61 -23.75
C PRO A 259 1.07 4.60 -23.92
N SER A 260 -0.03 5.01 -24.57
CA SER A 260 -1.19 4.13 -24.86
C SER A 260 -0.77 2.81 -25.50
N GLY A 261 -1.33 1.69 -24.99
CA GLY A 261 -1.03 0.31 -25.38
C GLY A 261 -1.24 -0.66 -24.22
N ILE A 262 -1.25 -1.96 -24.51
CA ILE A 262 -1.37 -3.04 -23.52
C ILE A 262 0.00 -3.71 -23.39
N TYR A 263 0.67 -3.51 -22.27
CA TYR A 263 2.01 -4.01 -21.99
C TYR A 263 1.93 -5.23 -21.07
N ARG A 264 2.21 -6.42 -21.60
CA ARG A 264 2.30 -7.63 -20.76
C ARG A 264 3.58 -7.58 -19.95
N ILE A 265 3.43 -7.78 -18.66
CA ILE A 265 4.55 -7.68 -17.70
C ILE A 265 4.48 -8.79 -16.65
N THR A 266 5.62 -9.14 -16.09
CA THR A 266 5.73 -9.90 -14.85
C THR A 266 5.87 -8.91 -13.68
N SER A 267 7.05 -8.81 -13.07
CA SER A 267 7.32 -7.86 -12.00
C SER A 267 8.18 -6.70 -12.49
N ILE A 268 7.75 -5.49 -12.19
CA ILE A 268 8.51 -4.26 -12.41
C ILE A 268 9.05 -3.80 -11.05
N PHE A 269 10.36 -3.58 -10.98
CA PHE A 269 11.05 -3.09 -9.79
C PHE A 269 11.31 -1.59 -9.88
N LEU A 270 10.84 -0.88 -8.87
CA LEU A 270 11.02 0.56 -8.75
C LEU A 270 12.45 0.89 -8.31
N LYS A 271 12.87 2.12 -8.55
CA LYS A 271 14.10 2.70 -8.03
C LYS A 271 13.81 4.04 -7.36
N SER A 272 14.74 4.53 -6.56
CA SER A 272 14.63 5.87 -5.97
C SER A 272 14.67 6.99 -7.03
N ASN A 273 14.01 8.10 -6.73
CA ASN A 273 13.90 9.28 -7.59
C ASN A 273 13.29 8.97 -8.97
N LEU A 274 12.16 8.25 -8.98
CA LEU A 274 11.46 7.81 -10.19
C LEU A 274 10.13 8.56 -10.35
N ARG A 275 9.89 9.10 -11.54
CA ARG A 275 8.57 9.53 -12.01
C ARG A 275 8.14 8.59 -13.13
N LEU A 276 7.10 7.78 -12.87
CA LEU A 276 6.54 6.81 -13.82
C LEU A 276 5.14 7.24 -14.21
N GLU A 277 4.95 7.60 -15.47
CA GLU A 277 3.65 7.99 -15.99
C GLU A 277 3.04 6.90 -16.84
N LEU A 278 1.79 6.56 -16.53
CA LEU A 278 0.92 5.75 -17.36
C LEU A 278 -0.05 6.69 -18.09
N ALA A 279 0.17 6.93 -19.38
CA ALA A 279 -0.70 7.79 -20.19
C ALA A 279 -2.11 7.21 -20.27
N GLU A 280 -3.07 8.03 -20.71
CA GLU A 280 -4.42 7.56 -20.99
C GLU A 280 -4.41 6.44 -22.05
N GLY A 281 -5.08 5.32 -21.76
CA GLY A 281 -5.07 4.12 -22.59
C GLY A 281 -3.84 3.22 -22.45
N ALA A 282 -2.91 3.53 -21.54
CA ALA A 282 -1.85 2.61 -21.15
C ALA A 282 -2.37 1.57 -20.15
N GLU A 283 -2.09 0.30 -20.39
CA GLU A 283 -2.40 -0.80 -19.47
C GLU A 283 -1.16 -1.65 -19.23
N LEU A 284 -0.74 -1.77 -17.98
CA LEU A 284 0.20 -2.79 -17.54
C LEU A 284 -0.59 -4.04 -17.18
N LEU A 285 -0.54 -5.05 -18.06
CA LEU A 285 -1.27 -6.30 -17.91
C LEU A 285 -0.35 -7.38 -17.33
N ALA A 286 -0.63 -7.80 -16.10
CA ALA A 286 0.19 -8.77 -15.40
C ALA A 286 0.10 -10.17 -16.02
N GLU A 287 1.24 -10.85 -16.10
CA GLU A 287 1.32 -12.26 -16.47
C GLU A 287 0.73 -13.14 -15.37
N THR A 288 0.14 -14.27 -15.74
CA THR A 288 -0.51 -15.19 -14.80
C THR A 288 0.25 -16.49 -14.55
N ASP A 289 1.29 -16.76 -15.34
CA ASP A 289 2.19 -17.89 -15.11
C ASP A 289 3.09 -17.63 -13.90
N ARG A 290 2.85 -18.38 -12.82
CA ARG A 290 3.59 -18.27 -11.55
C ARG A 290 5.09 -18.57 -11.71
N SER A 291 5.48 -19.36 -12.72
CA SER A 291 6.89 -19.73 -12.93
C SER A 291 7.76 -18.55 -13.37
N LEU A 292 7.14 -17.49 -13.89
CA LEU A 292 7.79 -16.29 -14.38
C LEU A 292 8.03 -15.24 -13.28
N TYR A 293 7.44 -15.43 -12.09
CA TYR A 293 7.58 -14.46 -11.00
C TYR A 293 8.73 -14.81 -10.07
N PRO A 294 9.58 -13.84 -9.71
CA PRO A 294 10.51 -13.97 -8.60
C PRO A 294 9.80 -14.34 -7.31
N LYS A 295 10.44 -15.16 -6.48
CA LYS A 295 9.93 -15.54 -5.16
C LYS A 295 10.73 -14.81 -4.09
N PHE A 296 10.03 -14.14 -3.20
CA PHE A 296 10.62 -13.54 -2.02
C PHE A 296 10.67 -14.56 -0.89
N PRO A 297 11.81 -14.78 -0.25
CA PRO A 297 11.88 -15.54 0.98
C PRO A 297 11.11 -14.82 2.09
N SER A 298 10.71 -15.54 3.13
CA SER A 298 10.00 -14.99 4.28
C SER A 298 10.82 -13.94 5.02
N MET A 299 12.02 -14.33 5.43
CA MET A 299 12.95 -13.49 6.18
C MET A 299 14.37 -13.62 5.64
N ILE A 300 15.13 -12.56 5.81
CA ILE A 300 16.58 -12.56 5.65
C ILE A 300 17.16 -12.13 6.99
N GLU A 301 17.94 -12.99 7.63
CA GLU A 301 18.67 -12.67 8.84
C GLU A 301 20.00 -12.04 8.48
N SER A 302 20.44 -11.06 9.27
CA SER A 302 21.76 -10.50 9.10
C SER A 302 22.83 -11.52 9.55
N TYR A 303 24.04 -11.38 9.04
CA TYR A 303 25.17 -12.25 9.38
C TYR A 303 25.46 -12.33 10.89
N ASP A 304 25.15 -11.28 11.64
CA ASP A 304 25.34 -11.19 13.08
C ASP A 304 24.09 -11.60 13.90
N GLU A 305 23.06 -12.11 13.24
CA GLU A 305 21.77 -12.53 13.83
C GLU A 305 21.03 -11.43 14.62
N ARG A 306 21.47 -10.16 14.49
CA ARG A 306 20.87 -9.03 15.23
C ARG A 306 19.73 -8.37 14.49
N ASN A 307 19.81 -8.34 13.19
CA ASN A 307 18.84 -7.67 12.34
C ASN A 307 18.09 -8.71 11.48
N GLU A 308 16.80 -8.56 11.46
CA GLU A 308 15.90 -9.39 10.66
C GLU A 308 15.20 -8.47 9.65
N TYR A 309 15.22 -8.87 8.39
CA TYR A 309 14.54 -8.17 7.32
C TYR A 309 13.46 -9.06 6.70
N ASN A 310 12.21 -8.64 6.80
CA ASN A 310 11.10 -9.34 6.16
C ASN A 310 10.97 -8.91 4.70
N LEU A 311 11.24 -9.82 3.80
CA LEU A 311 11.08 -9.58 2.38
C LEU A 311 9.72 -10.06 1.89
N GLY A 312 9.30 -11.26 2.27
CA GLY A 312 7.99 -11.81 1.94
C GLY A 312 7.05 -11.81 3.15
N THR A 313 5.78 -11.52 2.92
CA THR A 313 4.74 -11.50 3.96
C THR A 313 3.42 -12.05 3.46
N TRP A 314 2.70 -12.76 4.32
CA TRP A 314 1.34 -13.22 4.07
C TRP A 314 0.51 -13.15 5.34
N GLU A 315 -0.59 -12.39 5.29
CA GLU A 315 -1.50 -12.20 6.42
C GLU A 315 -0.74 -11.91 7.74
N GLY A 316 0.19 -10.93 7.70
CA GLY A 316 0.93 -10.44 8.86
C GLY A 316 2.00 -11.38 9.42
N ASN A 317 2.33 -12.46 8.71
CA ASN A 317 3.43 -13.37 9.04
C ASN A 317 4.54 -13.29 7.99
N PRO A 318 5.81 -13.46 8.38
CA PRO A 318 6.92 -13.55 7.44
C PRO A 318 6.87 -14.91 6.72
N LEU A 319 6.29 -14.92 5.52
CA LEU A 319 6.08 -16.13 4.72
C LEU A 319 6.51 -15.88 3.28
N PRO A 320 6.97 -16.91 2.53
CA PRO A 320 7.37 -16.76 1.14
C PRO A 320 6.20 -16.30 0.27
N MET A 321 6.44 -15.27 -0.56
CA MET A 321 5.45 -14.79 -1.52
C MET A 321 6.09 -14.55 -2.88
N PHE A 322 5.30 -14.53 -3.96
CA PHE A 322 5.75 -13.99 -5.23
C PHE A 322 5.93 -12.48 -5.14
N SER A 323 6.91 -11.92 -5.84
CA SER A 323 7.09 -10.47 -5.95
C SER A 323 5.82 -9.80 -6.47
N GLY A 324 5.52 -8.61 -6.01
CA GLY A 324 4.41 -7.83 -6.54
C GLY A 324 4.57 -7.52 -8.04
N THR A 325 3.47 -7.27 -8.73
CA THR A 325 3.52 -6.84 -10.12
C THR A 325 4.32 -5.54 -10.25
N ILE A 326 4.07 -4.59 -9.36
CA ILE A 326 4.93 -3.42 -9.15
C ILE A 326 5.55 -3.55 -7.75
N THR A 327 6.86 -3.52 -7.68
CA THR A 327 7.60 -3.75 -6.43
C THR A 327 8.63 -2.66 -6.17
N GLY A 328 8.62 -2.09 -4.97
CA GLY A 328 9.64 -1.20 -4.45
C GLY A 328 10.24 -1.73 -3.15
N ILE A 329 11.57 -1.75 -3.04
CA ILE A 329 12.25 -2.17 -1.81
C ILE A 329 13.31 -1.14 -1.49
N GLU A 330 13.22 -0.53 -0.30
CA GLU A 330 14.15 0.51 0.17
C GLU A 330 14.31 1.66 -0.84
N VAL A 331 13.23 2.02 -1.57
CA VAL A 331 13.24 3.14 -2.52
C VAL A 331 12.59 4.37 -1.92
N GLU A 332 13.05 5.53 -2.38
CA GLU A 332 12.51 6.81 -1.95
C GLU A 332 12.24 7.77 -3.12
N ASN A 333 11.35 8.74 -2.89
CA ASN A 333 10.98 9.76 -3.88
C ASN A 333 10.44 9.14 -5.18
N VAL A 334 9.39 8.36 -5.08
CA VAL A 334 8.72 7.71 -6.21
C VAL A 334 7.35 8.32 -6.45
N LEU A 335 7.09 8.72 -7.69
CA LEU A 335 5.77 9.15 -8.15
C LEU A 335 5.33 8.25 -9.30
N ILE A 336 4.21 7.53 -9.11
CA ILE A 336 3.51 6.80 -10.18
C ILE A 336 2.19 7.51 -10.43
N TYR A 337 1.96 7.96 -11.66
CA TYR A 337 0.82 8.82 -11.94
C TYR A 337 0.27 8.64 -13.35
N GLY A 338 -0.87 9.25 -13.60
CA GLY A 338 -1.51 9.29 -14.91
C GLY A 338 -2.89 8.67 -14.92
N LYS A 339 -3.43 8.45 -16.12
CA LYS A 339 -4.78 7.94 -16.37
C LYS A 339 -4.80 6.47 -16.81
N GLY A 340 -3.65 5.80 -16.76
CA GLY A 340 -3.52 4.40 -17.18
C GLY A 340 -3.98 3.41 -16.13
N THR A 341 -3.88 2.13 -16.46
CA THR A 341 -4.36 1.01 -15.65
C THR A 341 -3.22 0.05 -15.32
N ILE A 342 -3.18 -0.44 -14.09
CA ILE A 342 -2.39 -1.59 -13.67
C ILE A 342 -3.36 -2.73 -13.36
N ASN A 343 -3.35 -3.76 -14.21
CA ASN A 343 -4.28 -4.88 -14.20
C ASN A 343 -3.54 -6.16 -13.80
N GLY A 344 -3.90 -6.71 -12.64
CA GLY A 344 -3.33 -7.96 -12.12
C GLY A 344 -3.75 -9.22 -12.86
N ASN A 345 -4.73 -9.11 -13.79
CA ASN A 345 -5.22 -10.20 -14.65
C ASN A 345 -5.61 -11.48 -13.88
N ALA A 346 -5.97 -11.31 -12.59
CA ALA A 346 -6.33 -12.44 -11.75
C ALA A 346 -7.77 -12.89 -12.01
N SER A 347 -7.96 -14.21 -11.95
CA SER A 347 -9.26 -14.84 -12.16
C SER A 347 -9.36 -16.16 -11.38
N LYS A 348 -10.54 -16.80 -11.42
CA LYS A 348 -10.78 -18.12 -10.81
C LYS A 348 -10.00 -19.25 -11.48
N GLU A 349 -9.53 -19.07 -12.69
CA GLU A 349 -8.74 -20.03 -13.47
C GLU A 349 -7.25 -19.96 -13.10
N ASN A 350 -6.78 -18.85 -12.55
CA ASN A 350 -5.36 -18.63 -12.26
C ASN A 350 -5.09 -18.33 -10.76
N TRP A 351 -4.87 -17.07 -10.38
CA TRP A 351 -4.46 -16.68 -9.04
C TRP A 351 -5.51 -16.97 -7.96
N TRP A 352 -6.80 -16.93 -8.28
CA TRP A 352 -7.88 -17.19 -7.31
C TRP A 352 -8.29 -18.68 -7.25
N LYS A 353 -7.64 -19.53 -8.04
CA LYS A 353 -7.81 -20.97 -7.89
C LYS A 353 -7.11 -21.44 -6.62
N ASN A 354 -7.86 -21.93 -5.64
CA ASN A 354 -7.35 -22.35 -4.33
C ASN A 354 -6.59 -21.22 -3.57
N PRO A 355 -7.22 -20.07 -3.30
CA PRO A 355 -6.55 -18.86 -2.85
C PRO A 355 -5.88 -18.95 -1.47
N LYS A 356 -6.25 -19.93 -0.65
CA LYS A 356 -5.66 -20.18 0.67
C LYS A 356 -4.46 -21.15 0.64
N VAL A 357 -4.16 -21.74 -0.51
CA VAL A 357 -3.10 -22.75 -0.66
C VAL A 357 -1.85 -22.09 -1.24
N MET A 358 -0.73 -22.25 -0.53
CA MET A 358 0.58 -21.85 -1.02
C MET A 358 1.03 -22.79 -2.16
N VAL A 359 1.23 -22.26 -3.36
CA VAL A 359 1.73 -22.98 -4.52
C VAL A 359 3.08 -22.41 -4.92
N GLY A 360 4.15 -22.95 -4.39
CA GLY A 360 5.52 -22.47 -4.58
C GLY A 360 5.87 -21.25 -3.73
N ALA A 361 4.94 -20.30 -3.61
CA ALA A 361 4.92 -19.16 -2.70
C ALA A 361 3.47 -18.67 -2.59
N PHE A 362 3.17 -17.73 -1.68
CA PHE A 362 1.87 -17.09 -1.63
C PHE A 362 1.69 -16.10 -2.80
N ARG A 363 0.42 -15.79 -3.09
CA ARG A 363 0.01 -14.92 -4.21
C ARG A 363 0.69 -13.53 -4.12
N PRO A 364 1.07 -12.95 -5.27
CA PRO A 364 1.65 -11.62 -5.30
C PRO A 364 0.64 -10.53 -4.89
N ARG A 365 1.13 -9.38 -4.51
CA ARG A 365 0.37 -8.12 -4.45
C ARG A 365 0.38 -7.45 -5.83
N LEU A 366 -0.60 -6.64 -6.15
CA LEU A 366 -0.54 -5.87 -7.39
C LEU A 366 0.50 -4.76 -7.27
N PHE A 367 0.51 -4.06 -6.14
CA PHE A 367 1.54 -3.09 -5.77
C PHE A 367 2.08 -3.41 -4.38
N PHE A 368 3.38 -3.61 -4.27
CA PHE A 368 4.05 -3.92 -3.01
C PHE A 368 5.29 -3.03 -2.82
N ILE A 369 5.34 -2.31 -1.73
CA ILE A 369 6.52 -1.53 -1.33
C ILE A 369 6.93 -1.88 0.10
N ASN A 370 8.24 -2.00 0.31
CA ASN A 370 8.81 -2.45 1.57
C ASN A 370 9.97 -1.53 1.99
N HIS A 371 9.89 -0.94 3.18
CA HIS A 371 10.86 0.03 3.71
C HIS A 371 11.10 1.23 2.77
N CYS A 372 10.06 1.72 2.13
CA CYS A 372 10.10 2.84 1.20
C CYS A 372 9.72 4.16 1.87
N LYS A 373 10.14 5.28 1.28
CA LYS A 373 9.84 6.61 1.80
C LYS A 373 9.44 7.57 0.69
N ASN A 374 8.50 8.48 0.98
CA ASN A 374 7.99 9.48 0.05
C ASN A 374 7.56 8.85 -1.29
N VAL A 375 6.52 8.00 -1.21
CA VAL A 375 5.93 7.34 -2.37
C VAL A 375 4.54 7.89 -2.62
N THR A 376 4.30 8.35 -3.83
CA THR A 376 3.01 8.91 -4.24
C THR A 376 2.43 8.12 -5.42
N LEU A 377 1.15 7.73 -5.30
CA LEU A 377 0.34 7.21 -6.41
C LEU A 377 -0.77 8.22 -6.73
N GLN A 378 -0.97 8.55 -8.01
CA GLN A 378 -1.90 9.61 -8.40
C GLN A 378 -2.66 9.24 -9.69
N GLY A 379 -3.98 9.15 -9.62
CA GLY A 379 -4.89 9.01 -10.76
C GLY A 379 -4.98 7.62 -11.41
N VAL A 380 -4.02 6.75 -11.16
CA VAL A 380 -3.92 5.42 -11.78
C VAL A 380 -5.06 4.50 -11.30
N LYS A 381 -5.56 3.67 -12.22
CA LYS A 381 -6.50 2.59 -11.92
C LYS A 381 -5.76 1.29 -11.62
N PHE A 382 -6.18 0.60 -10.54
CA PHE A 382 -5.73 -0.75 -10.17
C PHE A 382 -6.90 -1.72 -10.19
N CYS A 383 -6.74 -2.87 -10.84
CA CYS A 383 -7.82 -3.86 -10.92
C CYS A 383 -7.33 -5.30 -11.01
N ASN A 384 -8.25 -6.24 -10.74
CA ASN A 384 -8.04 -7.70 -10.85
C ASN A 384 -6.76 -8.17 -10.13
N SER A 385 -6.58 -7.72 -8.90
CA SER A 385 -5.38 -8.06 -8.12
C SER A 385 -5.32 -9.55 -7.77
N PRO A 386 -4.15 -10.17 -7.81
CA PRO A 386 -3.98 -11.55 -7.33
C PRO A 386 -4.31 -11.76 -5.85
N SER A 387 -4.08 -10.76 -5.01
CA SER A 387 -4.42 -10.70 -3.58
C SER A 387 -4.57 -9.23 -3.16
N TRP A 388 -4.18 -8.80 -1.96
CA TRP A 388 -4.24 -7.39 -1.53
C TRP A 388 -3.71 -6.47 -2.63
N THR A 389 -4.47 -5.42 -2.97
CA THR A 389 -4.18 -4.63 -4.18
C THR A 389 -2.98 -3.71 -3.97
N LEU A 390 -3.06 -2.81 -3.01
CA LEU A 390 -1.95 -1.91 -2.65
C LEU A 390 -1.48 -2.27 -1.24
N HIS A 391 -0.25 -2.75 -1.13
CA HIS A 391 0.32 -3.18 0.14
C HIS A 391 1.65 -2.47 0.44
N PRO A 392 1.61 -1.25 0.98
CA PRO A 392 2.79 -0.64 1.57
C PRO A 392 3.11 -1.32 2.91
N TYR A 393 4.39 -1.64 3.10
CA TYR A 393 4.89 -2.43 4.22
C TYR A 393 6.11 -1.75 4.84
N PHE A 394 6.08 -1.46 6.14
CA PHE A 394 7.15 -0.73 6.86
C PHE A 394 7.61 0.55 6.15
N SER A 395 6.70 1.32 5.59
CA SER A 395 7.02 2.48 4.75
C SER A 395 6.50 3.78 5.35
N ASP A 396 7.08 4.91 4.97
CA ASP A 396 6.84 6.21 5.56
C ASP A 396 6.58 7.28 4.48
N ASP A 397 5.79 8.32 4.82
CA ASP A 397 5.42 9.44 3.95
C ASP A 397 4.79 8.96 2.62
N LEU A 398 3.59 8.39 2.72
CA LEU A 398 2.88 7.77 1.60
C LEU A 398 1.66 8.61 1.22
N LYS A 399 1.44 8.82 -0.08
CA LYS A 399 0.34 9.62 -0.60
C LYS A 399 -0.40 8.88 -1.72
N PHE A 400 -1.73 8.80 -1.59
CA PHE A 400 -2.62 8.13 -2.55
C PHE A 400 -3.73 9.09 -2.94
N TYR A 401 -3.65 9.63 -4.17
CA TYR A 401 -4.55 10.68 -4.63
C TYR A 401 -5.35 10.28 -5.87
N GLY A 402 -6.69 10.39 -5.79
CA GLY A 402 -7.57 10.22 -6.93
C GLY A 402 -7.47 8.86 -7.64
N LEU A 403 -7.07 7.81 -6.94
CA LEU A 403 -6.97 6.46 -7.51
C LEU A 403 -8.36 5.84 -7.70
N THR A 404 -8.42 4.86 -8.60
CA THR A 404 -9.54 3.94 -8.71
C THR A 404 -9.06 2.52 -8.45
N ILE A 405 -9.65 1.84 -7.46
CA ILE A 405 -9.29 0.47 -7.09
C ILE A 405 -10.53 -0.41 -7.23
N GLU A 406 -10.49 -1.33 -8.19
CA GLU A 406 -11.63 -2.17 -8.55
C GLU A 406 -11.25 -3.65 -8.61
N ASN A 407 -11.97 -4.47 -7.86
CA ASN A 407 -11.87 -5.93 -7.96
C ASN A 407 -13.28 -6.53 -7.95
N PRO A 408 -13.52 -7.71 -8.56
CA PRO A 408 -14.80 -8.38 -8.48
C PRO A 408 -15.27 -8.60 -7.04
N SER A 409 -16.57 -8.47 -6.79
CA SER A 409 -17.16 -8.60 -5.45
C SER A 409 -16.99 -9.99 -4.80
N ASP A 410 -16.65 -11.00 -5.59
CA ASP A 410 -16.40 -12.39 -5.15
C ASP A 410 -14.93 -12.79 -5.25
N SER A 411 -14.02 -11.84 -5.44
CA SER A 411 -12.59 -12.10 -5.51
C SER A 411 -11.98 -12.26 -4.11
N PRO A 412 -11.11 -13.28 -3.89
CA PRO A 412 -10.64 -13.62 -2.57
C PRO A 412 -9.43 -12.78 -2.13
N ASN A 413 -9.52 -12.15 -0.96
CA ASN A 413 -8.45 -11.36 -0.33
C ASN A 413 -7.92 -10.23 -1.24
N THR A 414 -8.80 -9.57 -1.94
CA THR A 414 -8.46 -8.44 -2.82
C THR A 414 -8.78 -7.11 -2.16
N ASP A 415 -8.36 -6.99 -0.88
CA ASP A 415 -8.40 -5.75 -0.13
C ASP A 415 -7.81 -4.62 -0.98
N GLY A 416 -8.33 -3.38 -0.83
CA GLY A 416 -7.94 -2.27 -1.69
C GLY A 416 -6.59 -1.67 -1.34
N LEU A 417 -6.43 -1.24 -0.08
CA LEU A 417 -5.20 -0.63 0.39
C LEU A 417 -4.92 -1.04 1.83
N ASP A 418 -3.78 -1.70 2.03
CA ASP A 418 -3.37 -2.32 3.28
C ASP A 418 -2.07 -1.70 3.81
N PRO A 419 -2.09 -0.51 4.41
CA PRO A 419 -0.89 0.04 5.04
C PRO A 419 -0.55 -0.81 6.28
N GLU A 420 0.58 -1.55 6.22
CA GLU A 420 1.05 -2.43 7.28
C GLU A 420 2.34 -1.88 7.90
N SER A 421 2.29 -1.51 9.19
CA SER A 421 3.40 -0.88 9.91
C SER A 421 3.93 0.38 9.21
N CYS A 422 3.02 1.20 8.66
CA CYS A 422 3.31 2.41 7.91
C CYS A 422 3.05 3.67 8.73
N LYS A 423 3.77 4.76 8.39
CA LYS A 423 3.63 6.05 9.05
C LYS A 423 3.35 7.16 8.04
N ASN A 424 2.67 8.22 8.52
CA ASN A 424 2.44 9.43 7.73
C ASN A 424 1.81 9.11 6.36
N VAL A 425 0.61 8.54 6.39
CA VAL A 425 -0.11 8.08 5.19
C VAL A 425 -1.29 9.00 4.90
N GLU A 426 -1.35 9.59 3.72
CA GLU A 426 -2.50 10.36 3.25
C GLU A 426 -3.21 9.65 2.10
N ILE A 427 -4.53 9.48 2.22
CA ILE A 427 -5.40 8.85 1.22
C ILE A 427 -6.54 9.80 0.93
N ALA A 428 -6.57 10.40 -0.27
CA ALA A 428 -7.57 11.40 -0.60
C ALA A 428 -8.16 11.21 -2.02
N GLY A 429 -9.49 11.30 -2.11
CA GLY A 429 -10.20 11.21 -3.39
C GLY A 429 -10.16 9.83 -4.04
N VAL A 430 -9.87 8.78 -3.30
CA VAL A 430 -9.77 7.41 -3.84
C VAL A 430 -11.16 6.77 -3.89
N ARG A 431 -11.45 6.10 -5.01
CA ARG A 431 -12.64 5.27 -5.18
C ARG A 431 -12.26 3.79 -5.06
N PHE A 432 -12.94 3.10 -4.16
CA PHE A 432 -12.84 1.65 -3.96
C PHE A 432 -14.14 0.98 -4.38
N SER A 433 -14.05 -0.15 -5.09
CA SER A 433 -15.18 -1.04 -5.37
C SER A 433 -14.67 -2.49 -5.37
N LEU A 434 -14.92 -3.22 -4.29
CA LEU A 434 -14.20 -4.45 -3.97
C LEU A 434 -15.11 -5.54 -3.42
N GLY A 435 -14.54 -6.74 -3.26
CA GLY A 435 -15.16 -7.87 -2.57
C GLY A 435 -14.59 -8.18 -1.17
N ASP A 436 -13.53 -7.47 -0.72
CA ASP A 436 -12.95 -7.57 0.63
C ASP A 436 -12.84 -6.16 1.26
N ASP A 437 -12.00 -5.92 2.27
CA ASP A 437 -11.92 -4.62 2.93
C ASP A 437 -11.40 -3.51 1.98
N CYS A 438 -12.05 -2.34 1.94
CA CYS A 438 -11.61 -1.24 1.06
C CYS A 438 -10.26 -0.68 1.50
N ILE A 439 -10.13 -0.36 2.80
CA ILE A 439 -8.85 -0.04 3.45
C ILE A 439 -8.74 -0.92 4.68
N ALA A 440 -7.60 -1.63 4.82
CA ALA A 440 -7.34 -2.42 6.00
C ALA A 440 -5.98 -2.04 6.62
N VAL A 441 -6.02 -1.26 7.69
CA VAL A 441 -4.83 -0.82 8.41
C VAL A 441 -4.29 -1.97 9.25
N LYS A 442 -3.03 -2.32 9.04
CA LYS A 442 -2.38 -3.50 9.60
C LYS A 442 -1.05 -3.16 10.28
N SER A 443 -0.54 -4.06 11.11
CA SER A 443 0.78 -3.97 11.76
C SER A 443 1.28 -5.35 12.21
N GLY A 444 1.05 -6.37 11.38
CA GLY A 444 1.50 -7.74 11.59
C GLY A 444 0.73 -8.55 12.60
N LYS A 445 1.02 -9.85 12.65
CA LYS A 445 0.58 -10.76 13.71
C LYS A 445 1.56 -10.72 14.90
N ILE A 446 1.30 -11.52 15.93
CA ILE A 446 1.98 -11.41 17.23
C ILE A 446 3.51 -11.46 17.13
N TYR A 447 4.06 -12.30 16.25
CA TYR A 447 5.51 -12.37 16.03
C TYR A 447 6.06 -11.02 15.58
N MET A 448 5.47 -10.44 14.54
CA MET A 448 5.88 -9.15 13.97
C MET A 448 5.70 -8.01 14.97
N GLY A 449 4.58 -7.97 15.67
CA GLY A 449 4.31 -6.95 16.68
C GLY A 449 5.32 -6.95 17.82
N ARG A 450 5.67 -8.14 18.34
CA ARG A 450 6.66 -8.30 19.41
C ARG A 450 8.09 -8.01 18.96
N LYS A 451 8.46 -8.45 17.77
CA LYS A 451 9.82 -8.31 17.24
C LYS A 451 10.12 -6.88 16.82
N HIS A 452 9.25 -6.30 16.01
CA HIS A 452 9.50 -5.01 15.37
C HIS A 452 8.86 -3.82 16.10
N LYS A 453 7.78 -4.03 16.85
CA LYS A 453 7.06 -2.99 17.63
C LYS A 453 6.74 -1.74 16.83
N THR A 454 6.38 -1.93 15.58
CA THR A 454 6.12 -0.84 14.63
C THR A 454 4.62 -0.72 14.37
N PRO A 455 3.94 0.27 14.97
CA PRO A 455 2.54 0.54 14.68
C PRO A 455 2.36 1.14 13.30
N SER A 456 1.14 1.05 12.76
CA SER A 456 0.67 1.97 11.74
C SER A 456 0.18 3.24 12.41
N GLU A 457 0.72 4.42 12.02
CA GLU A 457 0.41 5.66 12.71
C GLU A 457 0.37 6.89 11.81
N ASN A 458 -0.39 7.92 12.24
CA ASN A 458 -0.59 9.17 11.50
C ASN A 458 -1.17 8.90 10.11
N ILE A 459 -2.32 8.23 10.06
CA ILE A 459 -3.02 7.91 8.82
C ILE A 459 -4.22 8.83 8.67
N HIS A 460 -4.30 9.52 7.54
CA HIS A 460 -5.39 10.42 7.20
C HIS A 460 -6.10 9.95 5.93
N ILE A 461 -7.38 9.60 6.07
CA ILE A 461 -8.25 9.14 4.98
C ILE A 461 -9.35 10.17 4.81
N ARG A 462 -9.44 10.79 3.63
CA ARG A 462 -10.42 11.85 3.42
C ARG A 462 -10.96 11.88 1.99
N GLN A 463 -12.17 12.37 1.85
CA GLN A 463 -12.81 12.55 0.54
C GLN A 463 -12.77 11.29 -0.33
N CYS A 464 -12.96 10.10 0.29
CA CYS A 464 -12.93 8.81 -0.41
C CYS A 464 -14.34 8.23 -0.55
N LEU A 465 -14.52 7.43 -1.60
CA LEU A 465 -15.73 6.63 -1.83
C LEU A 465 -15.40 5.15 -1.67
N MET A 466 -16.03 4.49 -0.70
CA MET A 466 -15.95 3.06 -0.46
C MET A 466 -17.26 2.41 -0.89
N GLU A 467 -17.21 1.63 -1.97
CA GLU A 467 -18.36 0.91 -2.52
C GLU A 467 -18.16 -0.59 -2.37
N ASN A 468 -19.19 -1.27 -1.91
CA ASN A 468 -19.15 -2.70 -1.65
C ASN A 468 -18.06 -3.05 -0.60
N GLY A 469 -17.53 -4.23 -0.58
CA GLY A 469 -16.47 -4.60 0.37
C GLY A 469 -16.94 -4.94 1.78
N HIS A 470 -16.12 -5.72 2.48
CA HIS A 470 -16.43 -6.21 3.82
C HIS A 470 -16.29 -5.15 4.92
N GLY A 471 -15.47 -4.13 4.69
CA GLY A 471 -15.30 -2.98 5.56
C GLY A 471 -14.86 -1.76 4.77
N ALA A 472 -15.47 -0.59 5.02
CA ALA A 472 -15.00 0.64 4.40
C ALA A 472 -13.61 1.01 4.92
N VAL A 473 -13.46 1.03 6.25
CA VAL A 473 -12.16 1.13 6.92
C VAL A 473 -12.07 0.07 8.01
N THR A 474 -11.13 -0.83 7.83
CA THR A 474 -10.88 -1.96 8.74
C THR A 474 -9.56 -1.74 9.49
N ILE A 475 -9.50 -2.16 10.74
CA ILE A 475 -8.27 -2.30 11.52
C ILE A 475 -8.09 -3.79 11.83
N GLY A 476 -7.01 -4.35 11.32
CA GLY A 476 -6.68 -5.77 11.50
C GLY A 476 -7.19 -6.67 10.35
N SER A 477 -7.19 -8.00 10.63
CA SER A 477 -6.88 -8.70 11.89
C SER A 477 -5.40 -8.68 12.29
N GLU A 478 -4.51 -8.32 11.40
CA GLU A 478 -3.05 -8.23 11.57
C GLU A 478 -2.72 -6.86 12.19
N MET A 479 -2.91 -6.69 13.51
CA MET A 479 -2.73 -5.39 14.18
C MET A 479 -1.87 -5.47 15.46
N ALA A 480 -0.99 -6.47 15.53
CA ALA A 480 -0.19 -6.76 16.72
C ALA A 480 0.86 -5.69 17.07
N GLY A 481 1.27 -4.86 16.12
CA GLY A 481 2.13 -3.69 16.35
C GLY A 481 1.35 -2.44 16.78
N GLY A 482 0.02 -2.47 16.74
CA GLY A 482 -0.86 -1.35 17.08
C GLY A 482 -1.21 -0.42 15.92
N VAL A 483 -2.22 0.42 16.14
CA VAL A 483 -2.64 1.50 15.23
C VAL A 483 -2.93 2.76 16.04
N LYS A 484 -2.36 3.90 15.63
CA LYS A 484 -2.46 5.15 16.36
C LYS A 484 -2.72 6.34 15.44
N ASN A 485 -3.51 7.31 15.91
CA ASN A 485 -3.79 8.53 15.15
C ASN A 485 -4.32 8.23 13.73
N LEU A 486 -5.39 7.45 13.64
CA LEU A 486 -6.12 7.24 12.39
C LEU A 486 -7.30 8.21 12.34
N VAL A 487 -7.33 9.08 11.34
CA VAL A 487 -8.44 10.00 11.09
C VAL A 487 -9.08 9.65 9.76
N VAL A 488 -10.39 9.41 9.79
CA VAL A 488 -11.22 9.19 8.60
C VAL A 488 -12.27 10.28 8.56
N GLU A 489 -12.26 11.10 7.52
CA GLU A 489 -13.19 12.21 7.44
C GLU A 489 -13.69 12.49 6.03
N GLU A 490 -14.90 13.07 5.97
CA GLU A 490 -15.50 13.52 4.72
C GLU A 490 -15.54 12.41 3.65
N CYS A 491 -15.86 11.17 4.08
CA CYS A 491 -15.94 10.00 3.22
C CYS A 491 -17.38 9.53 3.02
N LEU A 492 -17.62 8.87 1.89
CA LEU A 492 -18.89 8.27 1.52
C LEU A 492 -18.74 6.75 1.49
N PHE A 493 -19.51 6.03 2.33
CA PHE A 493 -19.55 4.57 2.36
C PHE A 493 -20.88 4.09 1.78
N SER A 494 -20.82 3.18 0.82
CA SER A 494 -22.01 2.69 0.13
C SER A 494 -21.97 1.17 -0.03
N HIS A 495 -22.99 0.48 0.47
CA HIS A 495 -23.13 -0.98 0.33
C HIS A 495 -21.96 -1.79 0.91
N THR A 496 -21.21 -1.26 1.87
CA THR A 496 -20.21 -2.04 2.60
C THR A 496 -20.86 -2.85 3.72
N ASP A 497 -20.26 -4.00 4.08
CA ASP A 497 -20.79 -4.76 5.22
C ASP A 497 -20.59 -3.99 6.53
N ARG A 498 -19.47 -3.28 6.68
CA ARG A 498 -19.15 -2.48 7.86
C ARG A 498 -18.61 -1.10 7.46
N GLY A 499 -18.93 -0.07 8.23
CA GLY A 499 -18.30 1.24 8.10
C GLY A 499 -16.90 1.23 8.73
N LEU A 500 -16.81 1.33 10.07
CA LEU A 500 -15.60 0.95 10.81
C LEU A 500 -15.68 -0.54 11.17
N ARG A 501 -14.57 -1.24 10.99
CA ARG A 501 -14.45 -2.66 11.35
C ARG A 501 -13.16 -2.93 12.11
N ILE A 502 -13.20 -3.03 13.44
CA ILE A 502 -12.07 -3.49 14.24
C ILE A 502 -12.15 -5.01 14.40
N LYS A 503 -11.07 -5.69 14.01
CA LYS A 503 -10.88 -7.14 14.11
C LYS A 503 -9.71 -7.43 15.04
N THR A 504 -9.95 -7.62 16.34
CA THR A 504 -8.90 -7.97 17.30
C THR A 504 -9.35 -9.13 18.20
N ARG A 505 -8.43 -9.67 18.98
CA ARG A 505 -8.70 -10.76 19.90
C ARG A 505 -7.53 -11.03 20.84
N ARG A 506 -7.75 -11.80 21.90
CA ARG A 506 -6.66 -12.40 22.68
C ARG A 506 -5.65 -13.10 21.76
N GLY A 507 -4.37 -13.00 22.06
CA GLY A 507 -3.29 -13.51 21.22
C GLY A 507 -2.76 -12.52 20.17
N ARG A 508 -3.30 -11.28 20.10
CA ARG A 508 -2.71 -10.21 19.27
C ARG A 508 -1.49 -9.56 19.92
N GLY A 509 -1.42 -9.58 21.25
CA GLY A 509 -0.27 -9.10 21.99
C GLY A 509 -0.50 -7.75 22.67
N LYS A 510 0.31 -7.46 23.68
CA LYS A 510 0.23 -6.23 24.46
C LYS A 510 0.65 -4.97 23.69
N ASP A 511 1.41 -5.12 22.61
CA ASP A 511 1.78 -4.03 21.70
C ASP A 511 0.65 -3.70 20.70
N ALA A 512 -0.40 -4.54 20.65
CA ALA A 512 -1.60 -4.34 19.86
C ALA A 512 -2.50 -3.26 20.48
N ILE A 513 -2.03 -2.02 20.46
CA ILE A 513 -2.72 -0.87 21.04
C ILE A 513 -3.40 -0.07 19.93
N LEU A 514 -4.74 0.04 20.02
CA LEU A 514 -5.52 0.93 19.17
C LEU A 514 -5.81 2.23 19.94
N ASP A 515 -5.31 3.36 19.46
CA ASP A 515 -5.45 4.64 20.14
C ASP A 515 -5.74 5.79 19.18
N ARG A 516 -6.70 6.64 19.53
CA ARG A 516 -7.14 7.81 18.76
C ARG A 516 -7.55 7.45 17.33
N ILE A 517 -8.62 6.65 17.24
CA ILE A 517 -9.28 6.27 15.99
C ILE A 517 -10.51 7.16 15.84
N ILE A 518 -10.48 8.08 14.89
CA ILE A 518 -11.46 9.15 14.73
C ILE A 518 -12.14 9.05 13.39
N PHE A 519 -13.47 8.98 13.40
CA PHE A 519 -14.34 9.06 12.22
C PHE A 519 -15.22 10.30 12.33
N ARG A 520 -15.16 11.18 11.35
CA ARG A 520 -15.96 12.41 11.40
C ARG A 520 -16.48 12.84 10.02
N LYS A 521 -17.66 13.47 10.00
CA LYS A 521 -18.31 13.95 8.78
C LYS A 521 -18.45 12.86 7.71
N ILE A 522 -18.92 11.68 8.11
CA ILE A 522 -19.09 10.52 7.22
C ILE A 522 -20.56 10.41 6.81
N ARG A 523 -20.78 10.05 5.55
CA ARG A 523 -22.10 9.62 5.06
C ARG A 523 -22.04 8.15 4.71
N MET A 524 -23.05 7.39 5.19
CA MET A 524 -23.18 5.97 4.93
C MET A 524 -24.56 5.68 4.33
N ASP A 525 -24.57 4.83 3.30
CA ASP A 525 -25.82 4.37 2.68
C ASP A 525 -25.78 2.88 2.43
N HIS A 526 -26.84 2.14 2.85
CA HIS A 526 -26.93 0.69 2.75
C HIS A 526 -25.75 -0.07 3.39
N VAL A 527 -25.15 0.45 4.47
CA VAL A 527 -24.13 -0.25 5.24
C VAL A 527 -24.81 -1.26 6.18
N MET A 528 -24.32 -2.50 6.23
CA MET A 528 -24.94 -3.54 7.06
C MET A 528 -24.86 -3.20 8.55
N THR A 529 -23.65 -2.86 9.04
CA THR A 529 -23.42 -2.38 10.42
C THR A 529 -22.40 -1.23 10.40
N PRO A 530 -22.80 0.02 10.63
CA PRO A 530 -21.93 1.20 10.60
C PRO A 530 -20.68 1.10 11.47
N PHE A 531 -20.80 0.62 12.71
CA PHE A 531 -19.70 0.63 13.66
C PHE A 531 -19.52 -0.73 14.33
N VAL A 532 -18.35 -1.36 14.15
CA VAL A 532 -18.01 -2.66 14.74
C VAL A 532 -16.64 -2.60 15.41
N ALA A 533 -16.59 -2.85 16.72
CA ALA A 533 -15.37 -3.16 17.45
C ALA A 533 -15.50 -4.55 18.07
N ASN A 534 -14.82 -5.53 17.50
CA ASN A 534 -14.92 -6.93 17.89
C ASN A 534 -13.58 -7.44 18.44
N CYS A 535 -13.54 -7.68 19.76
CA CYS A 535 -12.37 -8.24 20.46
C CYS A 535 -12.38 -9.78 20.57
N PHE A 536 -13.24 -10.46 19.80
CA PHE A 536 -13.39 -11.93 19.75
C PHE A 536 -13.32 -12.48 18.33
N TYR A 537 -12.56 -11.83 17.46
CA TYR A 537 -12.49 -12.21 16.04
C TYR A 537 -11.98 -13.63 15.83
N PHE A 538 -12.68 -14.46 15.04
CA PHE A 538 -12.48 -15.91 14.99
C PHE A 538 -11.84 -16.48 13.71
N CYS A 539 -11.51 -15.67 12.70
CA CYS A 539 -11.11 -16.20 11.38
C CYS A 539 -9.69 -16.79 11.30
N ASP A 540 -8.86 -16.66 12.34
CA ASP A 540 -7.59 -17.35 12.41
C ASP A 540 -7.76 -18.84 12.78
N PRO A 541 -6.77 -19.72 12.53
CA PRO A 541 -6.85 -21.14 12.85
C PRO A 541 -7.19 -21.43 14.32
N ASP A 542 -6.68 -20.62 15.26
CA ASP A 542 -6.95 -20.70 16.69
C ASP A 542 -8.09 -19.79 17.16
N GLY A 543 -8.73 -19.06 16.25
CA GLY A 543 -9.73 -18.04 16.57
C GLY A 543 -11.01 -18.57 17.23
N LYS A 544 -11.33 -19.85 17.05
CA LYS A 544 -12.50 -20.52 17.65
C LYS A 544 -12.16 -21.29 18.95
N THR A 545 -10.95 -21.16 19.46
CA THR A 545 -10.57 -21.77 20.74
C THR A 545 -11.28 -21.12 21.92
N GLU A 546 -11.40 -21.83 23.02
CA GLU A 546 -11.96 -21.31 24.26
C GLU A 546 -11.19 -20.07 24.75
N TYR A 547 -9.85 -20.08 24.66
CA TYR A 547 -8.99 -18.93 24.99
C TYR A 547 -9.43 -17.65 24.27
N VAL A 548 -9.74 -17.72 23.00
CA VAL A 548 -10.15 -16.56 22.23
C VAL A 548 -11.62 -16.17 22.49
N GLN A 549 -12.52 -17.17 22.62
CA GLN A 549 -13.96 -16.95 22.59
C GLN A 549 -14.62 -16.89 23.98
N THR A 550 -13.92 -17.29 25.08
CA THR A 550 -14.50 -17.19 26.41
C THR A 550 -14.90 -15.77 26.77
N ARG A 551 -16.09 -15.64 27.36
CA ARG A 551 -16.66 -14.38 27.89
C ARG A 551 -16.26 -14.14 29.35
N GLU A 552 -15.60 -15.09 29.98
CA GLU A 552 -15.04 -14.94 31.32
C GLU A 552 -13.75 -14.13 31.29
N ALA A 553 -13.55 -13.31 32.31
CA ALA A 553 -12.32 -12.51 32.44
C ALA A 553 -11.10 -13.43 32.62
N MET A 554 -10.07 -13.16 31.88
CA MET A 554 -8.77 -13.84 31.96
C MET A 554 -7.70 -12.90 32.52
N PRO A 555 -6.57 -13.41 33.02
CA PRO A 555 -5.46 -12.54 33.37
C PRO A 555 -4.97 -11.73 32.16
N VAL A 556 -4.75 -10.43 32.35
CA VAL A 556 -4.08 -9.60 31.35
C VAL A 556 -2.63 -10.08 31.21
N ASP A 557 -2.24 -10.44 30.02
CA ASP A 557 -0.93 -11.03 29.72
C ASP A 557 -0.27 -10.43 28.46
N GLU A 558 0.84 -11.03 28.04
CA GLU A 558 1.57 -10.65 26.82
C GLU A 558 0.76 -10.81 25.52
N GLY A 559 -0.36 -11.55 25.57
CA GLY A 559 -1.27 -11.76 24.43
C GLY A 559 -2.44 -10.81 24.36
N THR A 560 -2.69 -10.00 25.41
CA THR A 560 -3.90 -9.20 25.55
C THR A 560 -3.79 -7.88 24.79
N PRO A 561 -4.66 -7.61 23.76
CA PRO A 561 -4.68 -6.32 23.06
C PRO A 561 -5.41 -5.26 23.88
N CYS A 562 -5.17 -3.99 23.53
CA CYS A 562 -5.81 -2.84 24.18
C CYS A 562 -6.46 -1.93 23.13
N VAL A 563 -7.75 -1.63 23.31
CA VAL A 563 -8.47 -0.62 22.52
C VAL A 563 -8.76 0.57 23.45
N LYS A 564 -8.13 1.72 23.16
CA LYS A 564 -8.22 2.89 24.03
C LYS A 564 -9.37 3.79 23.63
N ARG A 565 -9.22 4.58 22.56
CA ARG A 565 -10.20 5.61 22.22
C ARG A 565 -10.70 5.48 20.79
N LEU A 566 -12.03 5.36 20.67
CA LEU A 566 -12.78 5.41 19.42
C LEU A 566 -13.70 6.63 19.43
N GLU A 567 -13.71 7.41 18.35
CA GLU A 567 -14.50 8.63 18.28
C GLU A 567 -15.27 8.73 16.95
N PHE A 568 -16.57 8.97 17.03
CA PHE A 568 -17.50 9.06 15.91
C PHE A 568 -18.27 10.38 16.01
N VAL A 569 -18.03 11.31 15.07
CA VAL A 569 -18.56 12.67 15.12
C VAL A 569 -19.20 13.09 13.80
N ASP A 570 -20.40 13.66 13.86
CA ASP A 570 -21.11 14.19 12.68
C ASP A 570 -21.33 13.16 11.57
N ILE A 571 -21.88 11.99 11.94
CA ILE A 571 -22.07 10.86 11.03
C ILE A 571 -23.56 10.62 10.76
N GLU A 572 -23.91 10.50 9.49
CA GLU A 572 -25.25 10.10 9.05
C GLU A 572 -25.17 8.75 8.33
N ALA A 573 -25.88 7.75 8.87
CA ALA A 573 -25.98 6.41 8.30
C ALA A 573 -27.45 6.10 7.95
N LYS A 574 -27.72 5.98 6.65
CA LYS A 574 -29.06 5.71 6.12
C LYS A 574 -29.17 4.30 5.57
N ASN A 575 -30.41 3.79 5.57
CA ASN A 575 -30.73 2.48 4.97
C ASN A 575 -29.84 1.34 5.50
N CYS A 576 -29.43 1.39 6.76
CA CYS A 576 -28.68 0.33 7.40
C CYS A 576 -29.51 -0.96 7.52
N HIS A 577 -28.88 -2.09 7.79
CA HIS A 577 -29.57 -3.37 7.74
C HIS A 577 -29.55 -4.14 9.06
N VAL A 578 -28.36 -4.40 9.64
CA VAL A 578 -28.17 -5.38 10.71
C VAL A 578 -28.23 -4.74 12.10
N ALA A 579 -27.31 -3.83 12.40
CA ALA A 579 -27.26 -3.14 13.67
C ALA A 579 -26.74 -1.71 13.50
N ALA A 580 -27.06 -0.79 14.40
CA ALA A 580 -26.50 0.54 14.42
C ALA A 580 -25.02 0.47 14.81
N ALA A 581 -24.68 -0.25 15.89
CA ALA A 581 -23.32 -0.50 16.31
C ALA A 581 -23.22 -1.85 17.05
N TYR A 582 -22.03 -2.43 17.01
CA TYR A 582 -21.67 -3.63 17.76
C TYR A 582 -20.29 -3.46 18.39
N PHE A 583 -20.24 -3.14 19.67
CA PHE A 583 -19.02 -2.94 20.44
C PHE A 583 -18.87 -4.07 21.49
N ASP A 584 -17.86 -4.90 21.36
CA ASP A 584 -17.67 -6.10 22.17
C ASP A 584 -16.20 -6.20 22.64
N GLY A 585 -15.91 -5.56 23.77
CA GLY A 585 -14.61 -5.52 24.42
C GLY A 585 -14.28 -6.81 25.17
N LEU A 586 -13.03 -6.98 25.59
CA LEU A 586 -12.62 -8.06 26.48
C LEU A 586 -13.03 -7.75 27.92
N PRO A 587 -13.51 -8.71 28.74
CA PRO A 587 -13.87 -8.44 30.11
C PRO A 587 -12.68 -8.04 31.00
N GLU A 588 -11.48 -8.58 30.73
CA GLU A 588 -10.25 -8.24 31.45
C GLU A 588 -9.57 -6.96 30.95
N GLN A 589 -9.85 -6.56 29.70
CA GLN A 589 -9.29 -5.36 29.08
C GLN A 589 -10.39 -4.69 28.26
N LYS A 590 -11.26 -3.95 28.96
CA LYS A 590 -12.37 -3.24 28.35
C LYS A 590 -11.89 -2.27 27.28
N ILE A 591 -12.73 -1.94 26.31
CA ILE A 591 -12.51 -0.77 25.44
C ILE A 591 -12.57 0.46 26.36
N GLU A 592 -11.48 1.23 26.44
CA GLU A 592 -11.36 2.29 27.45
C GLU A 592 -12.40 3.39 27.25
N GLU A 593 -12.54 3.93 26.03
CA GLU A 593 -13.48 5.00 25.73
C GLU A 593 -14.06 4.92 24.33
N ILE A 594 -15.38 5.07 24.21
CA ILE A 594 -16.09 5.27 22.96
C ILE A 594 -16.89 6.57 23.04
N VAL A 595 -16.72 7.46 22.08
CA VAL A 595 -17.46 8.71 21.95
C VAL A 595 -18.26 8.73 20.67
N MET A 596 -19.58 8.89 20.76
CA MET A 596 -20.46 9.12 19.61
C MET A 596 -21.15 10.48 19.80
N LYS A 597 -20.95 11.38 18.83
CA LYS A 597 -21.50 12.75 18.87
C LYS A 597 -22.13 13.11 17.54
N ASN A 598 -23.39 13.61 17.58
CA ASN A 598 -24.16 13.96 16.38
C ASN A 598 -24.20 12.79 15.37
N VAL A 599 -24.61 11.61 15.82
CA VAL A 599 -24.70 10.39 15.00
C VAL A 599 -26.15 10.02 14.77
N SER A 600 -26.54 9.84 13.53
CA SER A 600 -27.88 9.37 13.18
C SER A 600 -27.82 8.08 12.37
N VAL A 601 -28.66 7.10 12.75
CA VAL A 601 -28.78 5.81 12.06
C VAL A 601 -30.25 5.54 11.75
N THR A 602 -30.52 5.19 10.49
CA THR A 602 -31.85 4.72 10.03
C THR A 602 -31.70 3.43 9.25
N TYR A 603 -32.78 2.65 9.19
CA TYR A 603 -32.76 1.34 8.56
C TYR A 603 -33.52 1.32 7.24
N ALA A 604 -33.13 0.41 6.35
CA ALA A 604 -33.83 0.15 5.10
C ALA A 604 -35.25 -0.41 5.36
N ASN A 605 -36.16 -0.13 4.44
CA ASN A 605 -37.54 -0.66 4.54
C ASN A 605 -37.55 -2.19 4.55
N ASN A 606 -36.69 -2.83 3.77
CA ASN A 606 -36.49 -4.29 3.71
C ASN A 606 -35.07 -4.63 4.14
N PRO A 607 -34.76 -4.63 5.44
CA PRO A 607 -33.40 -4.86 5.91
C PRO A 607 -33.00 -6.32 5.71
N LYS A 608 -31.71 -6.51 5.41
CA LYS A 608 -31.10 -7.84 5.42
C LYS A 608 -30.87 -8.29 6.86
N CYS A 609 -30.98 -9.60 7.09
CA CYS A 609 -30.62 -10.23 8.35
C CYS A 609 -29.25 -10.88 8.22
N ASP A 610 -28.33 -10.55 9.11
CA ASP A 610 -26.97 -11.11 9.14
C ASP A 610 -26.35 -10.94 10.53
N VAL A 611 -25.16 -11.52 10.75
CA VAL A 611 -24.39 -11.34 11.98
C VAL A 611 -23.70 -9.98 12.01
N PRO A 612 -23.83 -9.20 13.10
CA PRO A 612 -23.17 -7.89 13.20
C PRO A 612 -21.65 -8.00 13.30
N ALA A 613 -21.10 -9.09 13.85
CA ALA A 613 -19.68 -9.31 14.05
C ALA A 613 -19.28 -10.77 13.88
N MET A 614 -18.03 -11.01 13.52
CA MET A 614 -17.47 -12.35 13.30
C MET A 614 -16.85 -12.88 14.61
N SER A 615 -17.70 -13.30 15.55
CA SER A 615 -17.34 -14.00 16.78
C SER A 615 -18.30 -15.14 17.08
N SER A 616 -17.92 -16.08 17.93
CA SER A 616 -18.77 -17.22 18.27
C SER A 616 -19.95 -16.79 19.14
N GLY A 617 -21.12 -17.40 18.92
CA GLY A 617 -22.35 -17.15 19.70
C GLY A 617 -23.07 -15.85 19.33
N VAL A 618 -22.66 -15.14 18.29
CA VAL A 618 -23.38 -13.96 17.78
C VAL A 618 -24.47 -14.41 16.83
N GLU A 619 -25.71 -14.09 17.17
CA GLU A 619 -26.88 -14.42 16.34
C GLU A 619 -27.10 -13.40 15.23
N ALA A 620 -27.64 -13.88 14.11
CA ALA A 620 -28.06 -13.00 13.03
C ALA A 620 -29.24 -12.14 13.49
N CYS A 621 -29.21 -10.87 13.14
CA CYS A 621 -30.24 -9.90 13.48
C CYS A 621 -30.52 -8.93 12.33
N SER A 622 -31.58 -8.16 12.45
CA SER A 622 -31.86 -7.00 11.62
C SER A 622 -32.32 -5.85 12.50
N ARG A 623 -32.01 -4.63 12.10
CA ARG A 623 -32.44 -3.40 12.80
C ARG A 623 -32.15 -3.38 14.31
N ARG A 624 -31.07 -4.02 14.76
CA ARG A 624 -30.63 -3.93 16.15
C ARG A 624 -30.10 -2.54 16.44
N GLY A 625 -30.38 -2.00 17.62
CA GLY A 625 -29.81 -0.75 18.10
C GLY A 625 -28.28 -0.82 18.31
N ILE A 626 -27.76 -0.06 19.25
CA ILE A 626 -26.38 -0.14 19.73
C ILE A 626 -26.27 -1.30 20.71
N PHE A 627 -25.40 -2.26 20.44
CA PHE A 627 -24.92 -3.24 21.41
C PHE A 627 -23.53 -2.83 21.91
N ALA A 628 -23.34 -2.72 23.22
CA ALA A 628 -22.07 -2.38 23.83
C ALA A 628 -21.82 -3.28 25.05
N SER A 629 -20.71 -4.00 25.02
CA SER A 629 -20.28 -4.92 26.07
C SER A 629 -18.81 -4.71 26.43
N ASN A 630 -18.50 -4.71 27.74
CA ASN A 630 -17.14 -4.52 28.27
C ASN A 630 -16.50 -3.19 27.81
N ILE A 631 -17.14 -2.08 28.13
CA ILE A 631 -16.69 -0.72 27.80
C ILE A 631 -16.41 0.04 29.10
N GLY A 632 -15.26 0.69 29.22
CA GLY A 632 -14.93 1.56 30.35
C GLY A 632 -15.83 2.81 30.36
N LYS A 633 -15.82 3.57 29.27
CA LYS A 633 -16.64 4.77 29.14
C LYS A 633 -17.32 4.86 27.78
N LEU A 634 -18.65 5.02 27.78
CA LEU A 634 -19.47 5.25 26.61
C LEU A 634 -20.13 6.63 26.68
N THR A 635 -19.80 7.51 25.73
CA THR A 635 -20.41 8.84 25.61
C THR A 635 -21.32 8.87 24.38
N LEU A 636 -22.60 9.15 24.59
CA LEU A 636 -23.62 9.29 23.55
C LEU A 636 -24.22 10.70 23.60
N GLN A 637 -23.73 11.60 22.77
CA GLN A 637 -24.22 12.97 22.71
C GLN A 637 -24.93 13.24 21.38
N ASN A 638 -26.25 13.56 21.46
CA ASN A 638 -27.06 13.76 20.25
C ASN A 638 -26.98 12.58 19.27
N VAL A 639 -27.21 11.36 19.79
CA VAL A 639 -27.26 10.11 19.03
C VAL A 639 -28.70 9.72 18.79
N SER A 640 -29.08 9.50 17.52
CA SER A 640 -30.43 9.15 17.11
C SER A 640 -30.44 7.84 16.32
N ILE A 641 -31.23 6.88 16.78
CA ILE A 641 -31.46 5.61 16.09
C ILE A 641 -32.96 5.50 15.83
N CYS A 642 -33.36 5.39 14.57
CA CYS A 642 -34.77 5.35 14.19
C CYS A 642 -35.10 4.12 13.35
N GLY A 643 -36.14 3.38 13.73
CA GLY A 643 -36.60 2.21 13.02
C GLY A 643 -35.95 0.90 13.48
N GLN A 644 -35.30 0.89 14.64
CA GLN A 644 -34.78 -0.33 15.26
C GLN A 644 -35.90 -1.25 15.77
N ASP A 645 -35.60 -2.56 15.83
CA ASP A 645 -36.38 -3.55 16.49
C ASP A 645 -35.88 -3.74 17.93
N GLY A 646 -36.73 -3.57 18.94
CA GLY A 646 -36.36 -3.66 20.37
C GLY A 646 -35.71 -2.39 20.92
N GLU A 647 -34.76 -2.54 21.86
CA GLU A 647 -34.12 -1.44 22.55
C GLU A 647 -33.14 -0.69 21.63
N ALA A 648 -33.11 0.63 21.76
CA ALA A 648 -32.18 1.46 20.99
C ALA A 648 -30.72 1.26 21.45
N ILE A 649 -30.52 0.98 22.75
CA ILE A 649 -29.21 0.82 23.37
C ILE A 649 -29.27 -0.38 24.32
N GLU A 650 -28.45 -1.38 24.09
CA GLU A 650 -28.28 -2.58 24.90
C GLU A 650 -26.86 -2.57 25.51
N LEU A 651 -26.77 -2.52 26.82
CA LEU A 651 -25.52 -2.35 27.55
C LEU A 651 -25.22 -3.54 28.47
N HIS A 652 -23.98 -4.04 28.41
CA HIS A 652 -23.46 -5.08 29.29
C HIS A 652 -22.08 -4.67 29.81
N GLU A 653 -21.85 -4.66 31.11
CA GLU A 653 -20.57 -4.33 31.73
C GLU A 653 -19.95 -3.01 31.22
N VAL A 654 -20.77 -1.96 31.15
CA VAL A 654 -20.32 -0.58 30.85
C VAL A 654 -20.14 0.17 32.16
N ASP A 655 -18.90 0.66 32.44
CA ASP A 655 -18.60 1.25 33.75
C ASP A 655 -19.15 2.68 33.90
N GLU A 656 -19.05 3.49 32.82
CA GLU A 656 -19.56 4.86 32.80
C GLU A 656 -20.35 5.12 31.51
N LEU A 657 -21.59 5.57 31.64
CA LEU A 657 -22.43 6.05 30.54
C LEU A 657 -22.67 7.54 30.68
N ILE A 658 -22.31 8.32 29.66
CA ILE A 658 -22.67 9.73 29.52
C ILE A 658 -23.65 9.87 28.36
N HIS A 659 -24.84 10.38 28.66
CA HIS A 659 -25.95 10.47 27.70
C HIS A 659 -26.44 11.91 27.55
#